data_7146c1bc18f8b17722d2d96f6b6b6f3a
#
_entry.id   7146c1bc18f8b17722d2d96f6b6b6f3a
#
_cell.length_a   1.000
_cell.length_b   1.000
_cell.length_c   1.000
_cell.angle_alpha   90.00
_cell.angle_beta   90.00
_cell.angle_gamma   90.00
#
_symmetry.space_group_name_H-M   'P 1'
#
loop_
_entity.id
_entity.type
_entity.pdbx_description
1 polymer ?
#
loop_
_entity_poly.entity_id
_entity_poly.type
_entity_poly.pdbx_seq_one_letter_code
_entity_poly.pdbx_strand_id
1 'polypeptide(L)'
;MANSDIPITKQKSSLSKATVTPIRKKFVAKNLEFKPKDAKAIESLERDLRNIAADLWWSWNEIARRPFAAIDPFTWESSGHNPLTVLARMDHAMFATRCQEPDFVNLIRAARDAQKTYHATEPWFERSAPAGSSALHVAYFCSEFAIHESLQQYSGGLGVLAGDHMKSASDLGVPITGVGLLYQRGYYLQQFRADGSTRVIEPHWATSTMPLTDEKTTIRVPIGARKVRAKIWSMQVGRVKIVLLDTDLKANKRRDRRLTEGLYKGEPELRLRQQVLLGVGGVMALEALRLEPTTYHLNEGHAAFASVARLANLVEHGKSIDKAIDHVRASTVFTTHTPVPAGHDRYNADEVADLLSNCWKRAGLARRAFLEMGLEQPNDPKATFCMTVLALRTAQHVNGVAALHGRVSREMWQNVFGVNDAALVPIGHVTNGVHARTWLAPEAETFWKQHIGLDLDRVDTGEDPWAKVETVDPAALWNLRKTLRNRLVHFVRERLVMQSMRRGDAPDSSLRALAAFNPEALTIGFARRFATYKRAPLIFRNADRLRAILGDSKRPVQIVFAGKAHPRDKDGQAYAAEVHHWARESGFEGRVVLLEEYDMHVGRMLVSGCDVWLNNPMRPYEASGTSGMKPPMHGGINLSILDGWWPESYDGTNGWAIGDGREGTDREAQDHIDSESLYELLEKEVVPDFFDCDASGVPQRWMKRSIRSAATVPSRFNTHRMVAEYLEKAYVPALESLKLK
;
A
#
# COMPACT_ATOMS: atom_id res chain seq x y z
N MET A 1 -21.19 58.76 40.60
CA MET A 1 -21.37 58.78 42.04
C MET A 1 -21.41 57.33 42.49
N ALA A 2 -20.59 56.74 43.29
CA ALA A 2 -19.53 57.11 44.17
C ALA A 2 -18.47 56.01 44.16
N ASN A 3 -17.21 56.44 44.25
CA ASN A 3 -16.05 55.59 44.55
C ASN A 3 -16.18 54.95 45.93
N SER A 4 -15.68 53.71 46.08
CA SER A 4 -15.21 53.22 47.38
C SER A 4 -13.88 52.43 47.17
N ASP A 5 -12.81 53.09 47.59
CA ASP A 5 -11.45 52.59 47.69
C ASP A 5 -11.39 51.50 48.79
N ILE A 6 -10.67 50.40 48.50
CA ILE A 6 -10.24 49.45 49.52
C ILE A 6 -8.70 49.47 49.55
N PRO A 7 -8.06 49.64 50.69
CA PRO A 7 -6.59 49.89 50.80
C PRO A 7 -5.81 48.57 50.69
N ILE A 8 -4.73 48.62 49.85
CA ILE A 8 -3.75 47.52 49.70
C ILE A 8 -2.72 47.59 50.88
N THR A 9 -2.79 46.64 51.80
CA THR A 9 -1.80 46.43 52.84
C THR A 9 -0.60 45.70 52.25
N LYS A 10 0.53 46.38 52.24
CA LYS A 10 1.89 45.82 51.88
C LYS A 10 2.35 44.90 53.01
N GLN A 11 2.30 43.60 52.85
CA GLN A 11 3.07 42.66 53.65
C GLN A 11 4.41 42.39 52.97
N LYS A 12 5.50 42.84 53.60
CA LYS A 12 6.90 42.49 53.26
C LYS A 12 7.14 41.06 53.71
N SER A 13 7.24 40.11 52.79
CA SER A 13 7.80 38.77 53.06
C SER A 13 9.29 38.81 52.79
N SER A 14 10.10 38.57 53.80
CA SER A 14 11.51 38.35 53.72
C SER A 14 11.80 36.99 53.10
N LEU A 15 12.15 36.97 51.82
CA LEU A 15 12.71 35.80 51.16
C LEU A 15 14.24 35.81 51.39
N SER A 16 14.70 34.85 52.17
CA SER A 16 16.15 34.57 52.36
C SER A 16 16.79 34.26 51.00
N LYS A 17 17.89 34.92 50.72
CA LYS A 17 18.74 34.65 49.55
C LYS A 17 19.35 33.25 49.68
N ALA A 18 18.76 32.25 49.06
CA ALA A 18 19.41 31.00 48.79
C ALA A 18 20.40 31.24 47.63
N THR A 19 21.68 31.17 47.95
CA THR A 19 22.79 31.27 47.00
C THR A 19 22.78 30.01 46.13
N VAL A 20 22.23 30.10 44.91
CA VAL A 20 22.33 29.04 43.91
C VAL A 20 23.74 29.07 43.36
N THR A 21 24.58 28.17 43.84
CA THR A 21 25.92 27.93 43.30
C THR A 21 25.72 27.28 41.91
N PRO A 22 26.19 27.88 40.80
CA PRO A 22 26.10 27.24 39.50
C PRO A 22 27.07 26.06 39.50
N ILE A 23 26.51 24.83 39.43
CA ILE A 23 27.31 23.63 39.14
C ILE A 23 27.70 23.73 37.66
N ARG A 24 28.73 24.51 37.36
CA ARG A 24 29.52 24.35 36.14
C ARG A 24 30.37 23.09 36.31
N LYS A 25 29.77 21.91 36.08
CA LYS A 25 30.56 20.76 35.66
C LYS A 25 31.14 21.13 34.29
N LYS A 26 32.42 21.46 34.24
CA LYS A 26 33.21 21.44 33.02
C LYS A 26 33.09 20.02 32.47
N PHE A 27 32.22 19.81 31.50
CA PHE A 27 32.39 18.72 30.55
C PHE A 27 33.68 19.07 29.80
N VAL A 28 34.82 18.59 30.29
CA VAL A 28 36.01 18.46 29.48
C VAL A 28 35.65 17.36 28.48
N ALA A 29 35.30 17.76 27.27
CA ALA A 29 35.35 16.85 26.16
C ALA A 29 36.79 16.31 26.13
N LYS A 30 37.01 15.09 26.63
CA LYS A 30 38.22 14.37 26.30
C LYS A 30 38.22 14.32 24.77
N ASN A 31 39.13 15.02 24.12
CA ASN A 31 39.46 14.80 22.74
C ASN A 31 39.82 13.33 22.63
N LEU A 32 38.87 12.50 22.18
CA LEU A 32 39.11 11.14 21.78
C LEU A 32 39.99 11.25 20.52
N GLU A 33 41.29 11.16 20.67
CA GLU A 33 42.22 10.99 19.54
C GLU A 33 41.87 9.62 18.91
N PHE A 34 41.13 9.65 17.82
CA PHE A 34 40.87 8.45 17.04
C PHE A 34 42.18 7.96 16.42
N LYS A 35 42.59 6.74 16.78
CA LYS A 35 43.71 6.08 16.13
C LYS A 35 43.30 5.70 14.69
N PRO A 36 44.21 5.70 13.71
CA PRO A 36 43.87 5.36 12.30
C PRO A 36 43.16 4.03 12.11
N LYS A 37 43.38 3.08 13.00
CA LYS A 37 42.72 1.77 13.00
C LYS A 37 41.23 1.86 13.34
N ASP A 38 40.85 2.74 14.21
CA ASP A 38 39.46 2.96 14.63
C ASP A 38 38.69 3.71 13.53
N ALA A 39 39.30 4.68 12.86
CA ALA A 39 38.70 5.42 11.76
C ALA A 39 38.28 4.49 10.59
N LYS A 40 39.16 3.57 10.18
CA LYS A 40 38.84 2.60 9.13
C LYS A 40 37.69 1.64 9.50
N ALA A 41 37.63 1.26 10.77
CA ALA A 41 36.54 0.43 11.27
C ALA A 41 35.20 1.19 11.24
N ILE A 42 35.19 2.45 11.64
CA ILE A 42 34.02 3.34 11.60
C ILE A 42 33.56 3.57 10.17
N GLU A 43 34.47 3.90 9.24
CA GLU A 43 34.16 4.03 7.80
C GLU A 43 33.57 2.74 7.21
N SER A 44 34.04 1.57 7.68
CA SER A 44 33.47 0.28 7.23
C SER A 44 32.03 0.11 7.72
N LEU A 45 31.72 0.43 8.97
CA LEU A 45 30.35 0.37 9.51
C LEU A 45 29.41 1.37 8.83
N GLU A 46 29.90 2.59 8.55
CA GLU A 46 29.13 3.58 7.80
C GLU A 46 28.82 3.09 6.37
N ARG A 47 29.78 2.48 5.70
CA ARG A 47 29.59 1.87 4.38
C ARG A 47 28.57 0.72 4.43
N ASP A 48 28.63 -0.13 5.45
CA ASP A 48 27.64 -1.20 5.64
C ASP A 48 26.23 -0.61 5.79
N LEU A 49 26.04 0.44 6.58
CA LEU A 49 24.77 1.16 6.72
C LEU A 49 24.28 1.76 5.41
N ARG A 50 25.16 2.38 4.62
CA ARG A 50 24.82 2.92 3.29
C ARG A 50 24.38 1.83 2.32
N ASN A 51 25.04 0.68 2.33
CA ASN A 51 24.67 -0.47 1.51
C ASN A 51 23.29 -1.03 1.90
N ILE A 52 23.02 -1.14 3.21
CA ILE A 52 21.69 -1.56 3.70
C ILE A 52 20.63 -0.56 3.26
N ALA A 53 20.87 0.75 3.44
CA ALA A 53 19.92 1.81 3.09
C ALA A 53 19.60 1.90 1.59
N ALA A 54 20.54 1.48 0.73
CA ALA A 54 20.40 1.49 -0.73
C ALA A 54 19.51 0.37 -1.27
N ASP A 55 19.31 -0.70 -0.53
CA ASP A 55 18.47 -1.83 -0.92
C ASP A 55 17.21 -1.86 -0.04
N LEU A 56 16.06 -1.65 -0.65
CA LEU A 56 14.76 -1.61 0.03
C LEU A 56 14.37 -2.91 0.75
N TRP A 57 15.18 -3.97 0.68
CA TRP A 57 15.05 -5.17 1.52
C TRP A 57 14.91 -4.81 3.01
N TRP A 58 15.57 -3.76 3.49
CA TRP A 58 15.43 -3.28 4.87
C TRP A 58 13.98 -2.95 5.24
N SER A 59 13.14 -2.54 4.26
CA SER A 59 11.79 -2.04 4.53
C SER A 59 10.83 -3.10 5.11
N TRP A 60 11.13 -4.38 4.93
CA TRP A 60 10.37 -5.49 5.52
C TRP A 60 11.17 -6.37 6.47
N ASN A 61 12.37 -5.93 6.87
CA ASN A 61 13.22 -6.67 7.81
C ASN A 61 13.52 -5.82 9.05
N GLU A 62 12.99 -6.25 10.18
CA GLU A 62 13.14 -5.54 11.46
C GLU A 62 14.61 -5.40 11.86
N ILE A 63 15.42 -6.45 11.68
CA ILE A 63 16.85 -6.44 12.01
C ILE A 63 17.61 -5.35 11.24
N ALA A 64 17.19 -5.05 10.01
CA ALA A 64 17.83 -4.04 9.17
C ALA A 64 17.41 -2.59 9.55
N ARG A 65 16.25 -2.40 10.19
CA ARG A 65 15.75 -1.09 10.63
C ARG A 65 16.36 -0.62 11.95
N ARG A 66 16.67 -1.56 12.86
CA ARG A 66 17.17 -1.28 14.21
C ARG A 66 18.40 -0.38 14.27
N PRO A 67 19.44 -0.55 13.44
CA PRO A 67 20.59 0.35 13.47
C PRO A 67 20.22 1.81 13.22
N PHE A 68 19.33 2.07 12.26
CA PHE A 68 18.93 3.45 11.91
C PHE A 68 18.11 4.10 13.02
N ALA A 69 17.16 3.36 13.60
CA ALA A 69 16.43 3.82 14.77
C ALA A 69 17.35 4.10 15.97
N ALA A 70 18.42 3.30 16.14
CA ALA A 70 19.40 3.50 17.21
C ALA A 70 20.35 4.68 16.95
N ILE A 71 20.65 5.05 15.71
CA ILE A 71 21.51 6.22 15.37
C ILE A 71 20.84 7.51 15.84
N ASP A 72 19.60 7.76 15.41
CA ASP A 72 18.83 8.96 15.73
C ASP A 72 17.34 8.62 15.73
N PRO A 73 16.78 8.25 16.91
CA PRO A 73 15.36 7.89 17.03
C PRO A 73 14.42 9.02 16.59
N PHE A 74 14.78 10.28 16.87
CA PHE A 74 13.95 11.42 16.50
C PHE A 74 13.89 11.62 14.98
N THR A 75 15.04 11.60 14.31
CA THR A 75 15.07 11.68 12.83
C THR A 75 14.41 10.46 12.20
N TRP A 76 14.58 9.27 12.76
CA TRP A 76 13.92 8.05 12.29
C TRP A 76 12.41 8.22 12.26
N GLU A 77 11.78 8.59 13.37
CA GLU A 77 10.34 8.80 13.47
C GLU A 77 9.85 9.97 12.59
N SER A 78 10.52 11.13 12.68
CA SER A 78 10.08 12.36 11.99
C SER A 78 10.27 12.30 10.46
N SER A 79 11.13 11.43 9.95
CA SER A 79 11.34 11.22 8.50
C SER A 79 10.46 10.14 7.88
N GLY A 80 9.53 9.55 8.64
CA GLY A 80 8.76 8.38 8.21
C GLY A 80 9.66 7.14 8.03
N HIS A 81 10.58 6.93 8.97
CA HIS A 81 11.49 5.78 9.02
C HIS A 81 12.44 5.69 7.80
N ASN A 82 13.03 6.81 7.41
CA ASN A 82 13.89 6.89 6.23
C ASN A 82 15.39 6.76 6.59
N PRO A 83 16.05 5.63 6.27
CA PRO A 83 17.46 5.41 6.58
C PRO A 83 18.40 6.45 5.96
N LEU A 84 18.13 6.87 4.72
CA LEU A 84 18.98 7.85 4.04
C LEU A 84 18.89 9.24 4.68
N THR A 85 17.72 9.61 5.20
CA THR A 85 17.54 10.86 5.95
C THR A 85 18.28 10.78 7.28
N VAL A 86 18.23 9.66 7.99
CA VAL A 86 19.02 9.43 9.21
C VAL A 86 20.51 9.56 8.93
N LEU A 87 21.01 8.88 7.89
CA LEU A 87 22.44 8.96 7.51
C LEU A 87 22.85 10.36 7.05
N ALA A 88 21.98 11.10 6.37
CA ALA A 88 22.28 12.45 5.92
C ALA A 88 22.34 13.49 7.07
N ARG A 89 21.66 13.21 8.18
CA ARG A 89 21.63 14.08 9.38
C ARG A 89 22.53 13.57 10.51
N MET A 90 23.16 12.43 10.34
CA MET A 90 23.98 11.79 11.34
C MET A 90 25.14 12.68 11.76
N ASP A 91 25.29 12.91 13.06
CA ASP A 91 26.49 13.54 13.64
C ASP A 91 27.62 12.50 13.66
N HIS A 92 28.65 12.73 12.84
CA HIS A 92 29.75 11.80 12.69
C HIS A 92 30.56 11.59 13.96
N ALA A 93 30.70 12.61 14.84
CA ALA A 93 31.41 12.49 16.11
C ALA A 93 30.62 11.64 17.11
N MET A 94 29.31 11.85 17.17
CA MET A 94 28.42 11.03 17.99
C MET A 94 28.38 9.58 17.47
N PHE A 95 28.26 9.38 16.15
CA PHE A 95 28.31 8.04 15.53
C PHE A 95 29.63 7.32 15.88
N ALA A 96 30.76 8.01 15.74
CA ALA A 96 32.05 7.45 16.08
C ALA A 96 32.15 7.09 17.58
N THR A 97 31.56 7.88 18.47
CA THR A 97 31.47 7.56 19.90
C THR A 97 30.61 6.30 20.12
N ARG A 98 29.46 6.19 19.48
CA ARG A 98 28.60 5.02 19.59
C ARG A 98 29.24 3.75 19.01
N CYS A 99 30.10 3.89 18.01
CA CYS A 99 30.86 2.75 17.47
C CYS A 99 31.87 2.16 18.49
N GLN A 100 32.07 2.77 19.68
CA GLN A 100 32.77 2.14 20.77
C GLN A 100 31.89 1.22 21.65
N GLU A 101 30.57 1.26 21.46
CA GLU A 101 29.62 0.42 22.16
C GLU A 101 29.45 -0.92 21.41
N PRO A 102 29.82 -2.07 22.02
CA PRO A 102 29.74 -3.38 21.34
C PRO A 102 28.31 -3.71 20.84
N ASP A 103 27.29 -3.37 21.63
CA ASP A 103 25.90 -3.65 21.28
C ASP A 103 25.45 -2.88 20.03
N PHE A 104 25.85 -1.61 19.92
CA PHE A 104 25.55 -0.81 18.74
C PHE A 104 26.24 -1.35 17.47
N VAL A 105 27.53 -1.71 17.59
CA VAL A 105 28.27 -2.34 16.48
C VAL A 105 27.64 -3.68 16.07
N ASN A 106 27.18 -4.47 17.04
CA ASN A 106 26.52 -5.75 16.77
C ASN A 106 25.19 -5.56 16.05
N LEU A 107 24.41 -4.49 16.31
CA LEU A 107 23.20 -4.19 15.52
C LEU A 107 23.55 -3.98 14.05
N ILE A 108 24.57 -3.20 13.73
CA ILE A 108 24.99 -2.93 12.34
C ILE A 108 25.46 -4.22 11.65
N ARG A 109 26.31 -4.99 12.34
CA ARG A 109 26.82 -6.27 11.82
C ARG A 109 25.70 -7.28 11.57
N ALA A 110 24.79 -7.43 12.52
CA ALA A 110 23.65 -8.33 12.37
C ALA A 110 22.77 -7.95 11.17
N ALA A 111 22.50 -6.65 10.95
CA ALA A 111 21.75 -6.18 9.80
C ALA A 111 22.48 -6.47 8.47
N ARG A 112 23.79 -6.19 8.40
CA ARG A 112 24.63 -6.49 7.25
C ARG A 112 24.67 -8.00 6.94
N ASP A 113 24.86 -8.81 7.94
CA ASP A 113 25.00 -10.26 7.78
C ASP A 113 23.67 -10.91 7.38
N ALA A 114 22.55 -10.41 7.92
CA ALA A 114 21.21 -10.81 7.47
C ALA A 114 20.96 -10.46 5.99
N GLN A 115 21.34 -9.24 5.55
CA GLN A 115 21.22 -8.86 4.15
C GLN A 115 22.08 -9.73 3.24
N LYS A 116 23.32 -10.02 3.63
CA LYS A 116 24.20 -10.92 2.87
C LYS A 116 23.62 -12.32 2.78
N THR A 117 23.11 -12.84 3.89
CA THR A 117 22.47 -14.16 3.93
C THR A 117 21.26 -14.21 2.99
N TYR A 118 20.39 -13.18 3.03
CA TYR A 118 19.25 -13.08 2.13
C TYR A 118 19.67 -13.19 0.66
N HIS A 119 20.68 -12.42 0.22
CA HIS A 119 21.14 -12.43 -1.17
C HIS A 119 21.88 -13.72 -1.55
N ALA A 120 22.56 -14.39 -0.60
CA ALA A 120 23.31 -15.61 -0.85
C ALA A 120 22.45 -16.89 -0.80
N THR A 121 21.28 -16.84 -0.17
CA THR A 121 20.36 -17.98 -0.08
C THR A 121 19.72 -18.23 -1.45
N GLU A 122 19.78 -19.47 -1.92
CA GLU A 122 19.12 -19.92 -3.14
C GLU A 122 17.59 -19.77 -3.00
N PRO A 123 16.94 -18.95 -3.87
CA PRO A 123 15.52 -18.68 -3.75
C PRO A 123 14.67 -19.85 -4.27
N TRP A 124 13.37 -19.82 -3.92
CA TRP A 124 12.40 -20.85 -4.33
C TRP A 124 12.35 -21.04 -5.84
N PHE A 125 12.41 -19.97 -6.63
CA PHE A 125 12.33 -20.05 -8.09
C PHE A 125 13.45 -20.89 -8.71
N GLU A 126 14.68 -20.80 -8.20
CA GLU A 126 15.80 -21.60 -8.70
C GLU A 126 15.65 -23.09 -8.35
N ARG A 127 15.03 -23.40 -7.20
CA ARG A 127 14.85 -24.79 -6.71
C ARG A 127 13.59 -25.46 -7.25
N SER A 128 12.50 -24.71 -7.46
CA SER A 128 11.15 -25.29 -7.59
C SER A 128 10.31 -24.66 -8.70
N ALA A 129 10.90 -23.81 -9.56
CA ALA A 129 10.15 -23.19 -10.65
C ALA A 129 9.64 -24.23 -11.66
N PRO A 130 8.50 -23.96 -12.32
CA PRO A 130 7.99 -24.84 -13.37
C PRO A 130 9.02 -25.09 -14.47
N ALA A 131 9.03 -26.31 -15.03
CA ALA A 131 9.91 -26.66 -16.13
C ALA A 131 9.74 -25.66 -17.31
N GLY A 132 10.84 -25.28 -17.95
CA GLY A 132 10.83 -24.35 -19.07
C GLY A 132 10.88 -22.86 -18.71
N SER A 133 10.88 -22.52 -17.41
CA SER A 133 10.90 -21.12 -16.93
C SER A 133 12.28 -20.46 -16.91
N SER A 134 13.38 -21.18 -17.22
CA SER A 134 14.76 -20.66 -17.14
C SER A 134 15.04 -19.40 -17.95
N ALA A 135 14.32 -19.18 -19.05
CA ALA A 135 14.41 -17.98 -19.88
C ALA A 135 13.41 -16.87 -19.49
N LEU A 136 12.64 -17.06 -18.41
CA LEU A 136 11.63 -16.10 -17.98
C LEU A 136 12.31 -14.81 -17.50
N HIS A 137 11.81 -13.67 -18.01
CA HIS A 137 12.04 -12.35 -17.45
C HIS A 137 10.77 -11.53 -17.64
N VAL A 138 10.17 -11.07 -16.56
CA VAL A 138 8.91 -10.33 -16.56
C VAL A 138 9.16 -8.83 -16.41
N ALA A 139 8.65 -8.02 -17.34
CA ALA A 139 8.54 -6.57 -17.16
C ALA A 139 7.16 -6.23 -16.58
N TYR A 140 7.12 -5.80 -15.33
CA TYR A 140 5.90 -5.48 -14.59
C TYR A 140 5.64 -3.97 -14.60
N PHE A 141 4.68 -3.54 -15.42
CA PHE A 141 4.32 -2.13 -15.60
C PHE A 141 3.24 -1.71 -14.62
N CYS A 142 3.51 -0.71 -13.81
CA CYS A 142 2.54 -0.13 -12.89
C CYS A 142 2.75 1.38 -12.72
N SER A 143 1.68 2.14 -12.57
CA SER A 143 1.77 3.59 -12.33
C SER A 143 2.20 3.94 -10.90
N GLU A 144 2.14 3.00 -9.96
CA GLU A 144 2.44 3.23 -8.54
C GLU A 144 3.03 1.99 -7.85
N PHE A 145 3.99 2.21 -6.94
CA PHE A 145 4.62 1.16 -6.14
C PHE A 145 4.73 1.61 -4.68
N ALA A 146 4.00 0.97 -3.77
CA ALA A 146 4.08 1.20 -2.34
C ALA A 146 5.06 0.24 -1.69
N ILE A 147 6.32 0.61 -1.61
CA ILE A 147 7.35 -0.21 -0.97
C ILE A 147 7.47 0.11 0.52
N HIS A 148 7.49 1.42 0.86
CA HIS A 148 7.62 1.89 2.24
C HIS A 148 6.98 3.27 2.40
N GLU A 149 6.56 3.64 3.63
CA GLU A 149 5.95 4.95 3.93
C GLU A 149 6.86 6.14 3.63
N SER A 150 8.17 5.98 3.70
CA SER A 150 9.12 7.03 3.34
C SER A 150 9.20 7.31 1.83
N LEU A 151 8.56 6.48 0.99
CA LEU A 151 8.56 6.56 -0.47
C LEU A 151 7.14 6.74 -0.99
N GLN A 152 6.67 7.97 -1.07
CA GLN A 152 5.29 8.31 -1.46
C GLN A 152 5.04 8.18 -2.97
N GLN A 153 5.45 7.04 -3.56
CA GLN A 153 5.29 6.70 -4.98
C GLN A 153 3.99 5.91 -5.25
N TYR A 154 3.00 6.05 -4.37
CA TYR A 154 1.71 5.33 -4.43
C TYR A 154 0.57 6.17 -3.88
N SER A 155 -0.67 5.79 -4.23
CA SER A 155 -1.88 6.43 -3.71
C SER A 155 -2.74 5.50 -2.87
N GLY A 156 -2.86 4.24 -3.24
CA GLY A 156 -3.81 3.32 -2.63
C GLY A 156 -3.51 1.85 -2.84
N GLY A 157 -4.58 1.04 -2.91
CA GLY A 157 -4.49 -0.43 -2.94
C GLY A 157 -3.74 -1.00 -4.13
N LEU A 158 -3.81 -0.35 -5.30
CA LEU A 158 -3.07 -0.77 -6.50
C LEU A 158 -1.56 -0.73 -6.25
N GLY A 159 -1.06 0.38 -5.70
CA GLY A 159 0.36 0.52 -5.38
C GLY A 159 0.82 -0.40 -4.25
N VAL A 160 -0.04 -0.60 -3.23
CA VAL A 160 0.24 -1.55 -2.13
C VAL A 160 0.39 -2.96 -2.68
N LEU A 161 -0.51 -3.40 -3.57
CA LEU A 161 -0.38 -4.71 -4.21
C LEU A 161 0.88 -4.81 -5.06
N ALA A 162 1.17 -3.79 -5.89
CA ALA A 162 2.37 -3.79 -6.72
C ALA A 162 3.66 -3.85 -5.87
N GLY A 163 3.70 -3.14 -4.74
CA GLY A 163 4.79 -3.21 -3.78
C GLY A 163 4.94 -4.59 -3.15
N ASP A 164 3.84 -5.17 -2.67
CA ASP A 164 3.81 -6.51 -2.08
C ASP A 164 4.18 -7.59 -3.13
N HIS A 165 3.77 -7.42 -4.40
CA HIS A 165 4.15 -8.28 -5.52
C HIS A 165 5.68 -8.25 -5.75
N MET A 166 6.28 -7.05 -5.81
CA MET A 166 7.73 -6.89 -6.00
C MET A 166 8.53 -7.51 -4.85
N LYS A 167 8.09 -7.34 -3.60
CA LYS A 167 8.73 -7.95 -2.43
C LYS A 167 8.64 -9.47 -2.46
N SER A 168 7.48 -10.02 -2.77
CA SER A 168 7.30 -11.47 -2.91
C SER A 168 8.07 -12.05 -4.09
N ALA A 169 8.13 -11.35 -5.21
CA ALA A 169 8.98 -11.76 -6.33
C ALA A 169 10.47 -11.79 -5.93
N SER A 170 10.90 -10.81 -5.12
CA SER A 170 12.25 -10.79 -4.54
C SER A 170 12.52 -11.98 -3.61
N ASP A 171 11.59 -12.27 -2.68
CA ASP A 171 11.74 -13.39 -1.74
C ASP A 171 11.75 -14.75 -2.45
N LEU A 172 10.88 -14.90 -3.44
CA LEU A 172 10.80 -16.11 -4.29
C LEU A 172 11.93 -16.21 -5.32
N GLY A 173 12.63 -15.12 -5.62
CA GLY A 173 13.66 -15.06 -6.67
C GLY A 173 13.11 -15.05 -8.09
N VAL A 174 11.85 -14.70 -8.29
CA VAL A 174 11.25 -14.60 -9.63
C VAL A 174 11.89 -13.46 -10.42
N PRO A 175 12.38 -13.70 -11.64
CA PRO A 175 13.08 -12.70 -12.46
C PRO A 175 12.09 -11.66 -13.00
N ILE A 176 11.87 -10.60 -12.24
CA ILE A 176 10.94 -9.52 -12.56
C ILE A 176 11.60 -8.14 -12.46
N THR A 177 11.28 -7.26 -13.38
CA THR A 177 11.67 -5.85 -13.34
C THR A 177 10.42 -4.99 -13.34
N GLY A 178 10.24 -4.20 -12.29
CA GLY A 178 9.18 -3.18 -12.23
C GLY A 178 9.49 -2.02 -13.19
N VAL A 179 8.46 -1.44 -13.80
CA VAL A 179 8.57 -0.26 -14.66
C VAL A 179 7.52 0.76 -14.22
N GLY A 180 7.95 1.97 -13.87
CA GLY A 180 7.09 3.03 -13.37
C GLY A 180 7.58 4.45 -13.67
N LEU A 181 6.97 5.42 -13.02
CA LEU A 181 7.33 6.83 -13.10
C LEU A 181 7.87 7.31 -11.75
N LEU A 182 8.88 8.18 -11.75
CA LEU A 182 9.40 8.79 -10.54
C LEU A 182 8.66 10.11 -10.27
N TYR A 183 7.74 10.11 -9.32
CA TYR A 183 6.97 11.29 -8.97
C TYR A 183 7.71 12.16 -7.94
N GLN A 184 7.85 13.46 -8.25
CA GLN A 184 8.51 14.42 -7.36
C GLN A 184 7.70 14.72 -6.11
N ARG A 185 6.37 14.76 -6.25
CA ARG A 185 5.43 15.05 -5.17
C ARG A 185 4.67 13.82 -4.69
N GLY A 186 4.81 12.68 -5.39
CA GLY A 186 4.11 11.45 -5.08
C GLY A 186 2.60 11.65 -5.07
N TYR A 187 1.95 11.17 -4.00
CA TYR A 187 0.56 11.45 -3.70
C TYR A 187 0.47 12.43 -2.52
N TYR A 188 -0.69 13.06 -2.32
CA TYR A 188 -0.87 14.07 -1.28
C TYR A 188 -1.06 13.49 0.13
N LEU A 189 -0.82 14.33 1.14
CA LEU A 189 -1.24 14.11 2.52
C LEU A 189 -2.57 14.82 2.76
N GLN A 190 -3.48 14.18 3.49
CA GLN A 190 -4.79 14.74 3.83
C GLN A 190 -4.86 15.05 5.32
N GLN A 191 -5.21 16.27 5.63
CA GLN A 191 -5.50 16.78 6.96
C GLN A 191 -6.93 17.35 6.97
N PHE A 192 -7.47 17.59 8.16
CA PHE A 192 -8.77 18.24 8.32
C PHE A 192 -8.60 19.60 9.02
N ARG A 193 -9.40 20.58 8.62
CA ARG A 193 -9.56 21.83 9.34
C ARG A 193 -10.59 21.66 10.47
N ALA A 194 -10.71 22.66 11.34
CA ALA A 194 -11.67 22.61 12.44
C ALA A 194 -13.13 22.45 12.00
N ASP A 195 -13.46 22.95 10.79
CA ASP A 195 -14.78 22.84 10.16
C ASP A 195 -15.02 21.49 9.46
N GLY A 196 -14.08 20.56 9.53
CA GLY A 196 -14.16 19.25 8.86
C GLY A 196 -13.79 19.27 7.37
N SER A 197 -13.52 20.44 6.80
CA SER A 197 -13.05 20.50 5.41
C SER A 197 -11.64 19.94 5.26
N THR A 198 -11.37 19.30 4.11
CA THR A 198 -10.08 18.70 3.85
C THR A 198 -9.01 19.73 3.50
N ARG A 199 -7.81 19.56 4.02
CA ARG A 199 -6.60 20.28 3.62
C ARG A 199 -5.66 19.31 2.92
N VAL A 200 -5.38 19.59 1.65
CA VAL A 200 -4.43 18.82 0.83
C VAL A 200 -3.05 19.41 0.97
N ILE A 201 -2.06 18.58 1.29
CA ILE A 201 -0.64 18.94 1.34
C ILE A 201 0.09 18.11 0.31
N GLU A 202 0.83 18.76 -0.57
CA GLU A 202 1.66 18.12 -1.60
C GLU A 202 3.14 18.26 -1.20
N PRO A 203 3.70 17.29 -0.47
CA PRO A 203 5.12 17.34 -0.12
C PRO A 203 5.98 17.18 -1.37
N HIS A 204 7.14 17.82 -1.36
CA HIS A 204 8.15 17.61 -2.38
C HIS A 204 9.23 16.66 -1.84
N TRP A 205 9.45 15.57 -2.54
CA TRP A 205 10.42 14.54 -2.15
C TRP A 205 11.75 14.75 -2.87
N ALA A 206 12.79 14.97 -2.11
CA ALA A 206 14.13 15.11 -2.67
C ALA A 206 14.66 13.73 -3.13
N THR A 207 15.14 13.63 -4.36
CA THR A 207 15.74 12.40 -4.88
C THR A 207 16.94 11.92 -4.06
N SER A 208 17.63 12.83 -3.36
CA SER A 208 18.74 12.52 -2.46
C SER A 208 18.34 11.74 -1.19
N THR A 209 17.04 11.74 -0.84
CA THR A 209 16.50 10.97 0.29
C THR A 209 15.78 9.68 -0.16
N MET A 210 15.91 9.32 -1.43
CA MET A 210 15.38 8.09 -1.99
C MET A 210 16.53 7.14 -2.36
N PRO A 211 16.38 5.82 -2.22
CA PRO A 211 17.40 4.84 -2.57
C PRO A 211 17.45 4.63 -4.10
N LEU A 212 17.79 5.70 -4.81
CA LEU A 212 17.81 5.74 -6.28
C LEU A 212 19.23 5.56 -6.81
N THR A 213 19.36 4.68 -7.79
CA THR A 213 20.56 4.56 -8.63
C THR A 213 20.33 5.32 -9.94
N ASP A 214 21.23 6.22 -10.28
CA ASP A 214 21.26 6.93 -11.56
C ASP A 214 21.84 6.00 -12.62
N GLU A 215 21.00 5.51 -13.54
CA GLU A 215 21.44 4.61 -14.64
C GLU A 215 22.29 5.33 -15.71
N LYS A 216 22.61 6.62 -15.52
CA LYS A 216 23.39 7.45 -16.44
C LYS A 216 22.85 7.49 -17.87
N THR A 217 21.58 7.13 -18.04
CA THR A 217 20.91 6.98 -19.33
C THR A 217 19.70 7.91 -19.40
N THR A 218 19.53 8.56 -20.53
CA THR A 218 18.38 9.44 -20.84
C THR A 218 17.81 9.06 -22.20
N ILE A 219 16.54 8.73 -22.24
CA ILE A 219 15.79 8.41 -23.46
C ILE A 219 15.00 9.63 -23.96
N ARG A 220 14.54 9.56 -25.23
CA ARG A 220 13.71 10.60 -25.85
C ARG A 220 12.39 9.99 -26.30
N VAL A 221 11.39 10.06 -25.43
CA VAL A 221 10.06 9.47 -25.65
C VAL A 221 9.24 10.33 -26.61
N PRO A 222 8.76 9.79 -27.76
CA PRO A 222 7.87 10.51 -28.64
C PRO A 222 6.47 10.63 -28.01
N ILE A 223 6.02 11.87 -27.81
CA ILE A 223 4.69 12.19 -27.31
C ILE A 223 4.06 13.22 -28.28
N GLY A 224 3.26 12.74 -29.22
CA GLY A 224 2.80 13.53 -30.36
C GLY A 224 3.99 14.02 -31.20
N ALA A 225 3.97 15.28 -31.58
CA ALA A 225 5.04 15.90 -32.38
C ALA A 225 6.34 16.19 -31.59
N ARG A 226 6.41 15.84 -30.31
CA ARG A 226 7.53 16.16 -29.42
C ARG A 226 8.31 14.93 -28.98
N LYS A 227 9.61 15.15 -28.73
CA LYS A 227 10.47 14.16 -28.09
C LYS A 227 10.80 14.62 -26.67
N VAL A 228 10.14 14.04 -25.68
CA VAL A 228 10.34 14.35 -24.25
C VAL A 228 11.50 13.54 -23.73
N ARG A 229 12.47 14.20 -23.08
CA ARG A 229 13.59 13.51 -22.44
C ARG A 229 13.15 12.94 -21.10
N ALA A 230 13.46 11.67 -20.87
CA ALA A 230 13.26 11.01 -19.60
C ALA A 230 14.57 10.38 -19.13
N LYS A 231 15.00 10.74 -17.91
CA LYS A 231 16.13 10.14 -17.22
C LYS A 231 15.66 8.82 -16.60
N ILE A 232 16.53 7.83 -16.66
CA ILE A 232 16.27 6.52 -16.07
C ILE A 232 16.93 6.44 -14.70
N TRP A 233 16.10 6.15 -13.70
CA TRP A 233 16.50 5.80 -12.35
C TRP A 233 16.10 4.35 -12.06
N SER A 234 16.77 3.71 -11.11
CA SER A 234 16.31 2.43 -10.56
C SER A 234 16.33 2.42 -9.04
N MET A 235 15.50 1.55 -8.46
CA MET A 235 15.50 1.21 -7.04
C MET A 235 15.70 -0.29 -6.89
N GLN A 236 16.57 -0.69 -5.96
CA GLN A 236 16.74 -2.10 -5.61
C GLN A 236 15.74 -2.50 -4.54
N VAL A 237 15.00 -3.59 -4.76
CA VAL A 237 14.00 -4.16 -3.83
C VAL A 237 14.39 -5.61 -3.57
N GLY A 238 15.37 -5.82 -2.69
CA GLY A 238 16.00 -7.13 -2.51
C GLY A 238 16.63 -7.63 -3.81
N ARG A 239 16.18 -8.78 -4.33
CA ARG A 239 16.71 -9.38 -5.57
C ARG A 239 16.16 -8.75 -6.86
N VAL A 240 15.08 -7.97 -6.79
CA VAL A 240 14.42 -7.38 -7.97
C VAL A 240 14.68 -5.87 -8.06
N LYS A 241 14.46 -5.31 -9.23
CA LYS A 241 14.70 -3.89 -9.52
C LYS A 241 13.42 -3.22 -10.03
N ILE A 242 13.22 -1.94 -9.68
CA ILE A 242 12.18 -1.08 -10.26
C ILE A 242 12.87 0.02 -11.07
N VAL A 243 12.56 0.10 -12.35
CA VAL A 243 13.01 1.15 -13.29
C VAL A 243 12.00 2.27 -13.29
N LEU A 244 12.45 3.51 -13.09
CA LEU A 244 11.62 4.69 -12.95
C LEU A 244 12.03 5.78 -13.94
N LEU A 245 11.03 6.37 -14.61
CA LEU A 245 11.24 7.46 -15.58
C LEU A 245 10.97 8.82 -14.91
N ASP A 246 11.93 9.74 -15.12
CA ASP A 246 11.85 11.11 -14.63
C ASP A 246 12.00 12.11 -15.77
N THR A 247 11.01 13.00 -15.95
CA THR A 247 11.03 14.06 -16.98
C THR A 247 11.41 15.43 -16.43
N ASP A 248 11.68 15.58 -15.13
CA ASP A 248 12.08 16.86 -14.55
C ASP A 248 13.53 17.23 -14.87
N LEU A 249 13.80 17.40 -16.14
CA LEU A 249 15.11 17.78 -16.68
C LEU A 249 15.08 19.21 -17.20
N LYS A 250 16.11 20.00 -16.90
CA LYS A 250 16.27 21.39 -17.40
C LYS A 250 16.17 21.48 -18.93
N ALA A 251 16.52 20.42 -19.64
CA ALA A 251 16.45 20.33 -21.10
C ALA A 251 15.03 20.14 -21.65
N ASN A 252 14.04 19.86 -20.80
CA ASN A 252 12.62 19.77 -21.18
C ASN A 252 11.90 21.11 -20.98
N LYS A 253 10.87 21.35 -21.80
CA LYS A 253 9.94 22.47 -21.58
C LYS A 253 9.18 22.27 -20.26
N ARG A 254 8.75 23.34 -19.61
CA ARG A 254 8.04 23.33 -18.32
C ARG A 254 6.87 22.33 -18.30
N ARG A 255 6.05 22.29 -19.36
CA ARG A 255 4.90 21.38 -19.45
C ARG A 255 5.32 19.89 -19.48
N ASP A 256 6.49 19.57 -20.08
CA ASP A 256 7.00 18.21 -20.19
C ASP A 256 7.67 17.76 -18.90
N ARG A 257 8.30 18.68 -18.17
CA ARG A 257 8.83 18.43 -16.82
C ARG A 257 7.73 18.02 -15.84
N ARG A 258 6.49 18.54 -16.03
CA ARG A 258 5.35 18.24 -15.16
C ARG A 258 4.76 16.83 -15.35
N LEU A 259 5.19 16.07 -16.35
CA LEU A 259 4.68 14.71 -16.56
C LEU A 259 4.98 13.78 -15.38
N THR A 260 6.06 14.02 -14.63
CA THR A 260 6.41 13.28 -13.42
C THR A 260 6.26 14.14 -12.14
N GLU A 261 5.45 15.21 -12.17
CA GLU A 261 5.24 16.06 -10.99
C GLU A 261 4.49 15.34 -9.88
N GLY A 262 3.44 14.58 -10.20
CA GLY A 262 2.63 13.88 -9.19
C GLY A 262 1.76 12.78 -9.77
N LEU A 263 1.47 11.81 -8.91
CA LEU A 263 0.61 10.66 -9.22
C LEU A 263 -0.86 11.09 -9.26
N TYR A 264 -1.58 10.72 -10.32
CA TYR A 264 -3.00 11.06 -10.56
C TYR A 264 -3.31 12.57 -10.49
N LYS A 265 -2.29 13.40 -10.68
CA LYS A 265 -2.41 14.85 -10.66
C LYS A 265 -2.77 15.36 -12.06
N GLY A 266 -3.54 16.47 -12.08
CA GLY A 266 -3.85 17.20 -13.31
C GLY A 266 -5.07 16.70 -14.07
N GLU A 267 -5.30 17.34 -15.23
CA GLU A 267 -6.42 17.09 -16.13
C GLU A 267 -6.21 15.78 -16.94
N PRO A 268 -7.26 15.25 -17.58
CA PRO A 268 -7.19 14.01 -18.38
C PRO A 268 -6.06 14.02 -19.42
N GLU A 269 -5.79 15.17 -20.07
CA GLU A 269 -4.69 15.32 -21.03
C GLU A 269 -3.32 15.02 -20.40
N LEU A 270 -3.04 15.52 -19.19
CA LEU A 270 -1.79 15.23 -18.49
C LEU A 270 -1.69 13.75 -18.16
N ARG A 271 -2.77 13.14 -17.70
CA ARG A 271 -2.85 11.73 -17.38
C ARG A 271 -2.61 10.86 -18.60
N LEU A 272 -3.23 11.17 -19.74
CA LEU A 272 -2.97 10.48 -21.02
C LEU A 272 -1.49 10.53 -21.39
N ARG A 273 -0.86 11.70 -21.26
CA ARG A 273 0.59 11.86 -21.56
C ARG A 273 1.48 11.10 -20.57
N GLN A 274 1.09 11.00 -19.30
CA GLN A 274 1.77 10.14 -18.32
C GLN A 274 1.70 8.67 -18.73
N GLN A 275 0.55 8.21 -19.23
CA GLN A 275 0.38 6.82 -19.71
C GLN A 275 1.17 6.54 -20.98
N VAL A 276 1.32 7.52 -21.90
CA VAL A 276 2.26 7.41 -23.01
C VAL A 276 3.71 7.30 -22.50
N LEU A 277 4.09 8.13 -21.53
CA LEU A 277 5.42 8.08 -20.94
C LEU A 277 5.68 6.71 -20.26
N LEU A 278 4.71 6.21 -19.50
CA LEU A 278 4.81 4.90 -18.83
C LEU A 278 4.92 3.76 -19.84
N GLY A 279 4.00 3.67 -20.78
CA GLY A 279 3.95 2.55 -21.74
C GLY A 279 5.09 2.63 -22.77
N VAL A 280 5.13 3.69 -23.56
CA VAL A 280 6.14 3.85 -24.64
C VAL A 280 7.52 4.09 -24.03
N GLY A 281 7.62 5.01 -23.06
CA GLY A 281 8.89 5.32 -22.42
C GLY A 281 9.45 4.14 -21.62
N GLY A 282 8.59 3.35 -20.98
CA GLY A 282 8.99 2.16 -20.23
C GLY A 282 9.62 1.08 -21.15
N VAL A 283 9.02 0.81 -22.31
CA VAL A 283 9.61 -0.10 -23.31
C VAL A 283 10.96 0.42 -23.78
N MET A 284 11.06 1.70 -24.11
CA MET A 284 12.33 2.32 -24.53
C MET A 284 13.39 2.30 -23.41
N ALA A 285 12.98 2.39 -22.14
CA ALA A 285 13.92 2.30 -21.02
C ALA A 285 14.48 0.90 -20.85
N LEU A 286 13.63 -0.13 -20.98
CA LEU A 286 14.10 -1.53 -20.95
C LEU A 286 15.14 -1.80 -22.06
N GLU A 287 14.87 -1.34 -23.29
CA GLU A 287 15.82 -1.45 -24.41
C GLU A 287 17.13 -0.70 -24.13
N ALA A 288 17.04 0.54 -23.64
CA ALA A 288 18.22 1.35 -23.33
C ALA A 288 19.09 0.74 -22.23
N LEU A 289 18.48 -0.02 -21.32
CA LEU A 289 19.17 -0.78 -20.26
C LEU A 289 19.57 -2.21 -20.72
N ARG A 290 19.30 -2.59 -21.98
CA ARG A 290 19.53 -3.94 -22.52
C ARG A 290 18.83 -5.03 -21.70
N LEU A 291 17.64 -4.73 -21.19
CA LEU A 291 16.77 -5.69 -20.54
C LEU A 291 15.83 -6.26 -21.61
N GLU A 292 15.80 -7.57 -21.74
CA GLU A 292 15.03 -8.29 -22.75
C GLU A 292 13.94 -9.15 -22.09
N PRO A 293 12.81 -8.54 -21.63
CA PRO A 293 11.74 -9.30 -21.04
C PRO A 293 11.09 -10.24 -22.05
N THR A 294 10.81 -11.46 -21.62
CA THR A 294 10.03 -12.44 -22.38
C THR A 294 8.52 -12.25 -22.15
N THR A 295 8.14 -11.67 -21.02
CA THR A 295 6.74 -11.44 -20.64
C THR A 295 6.54 -10.01 -20.15
N TYR A 296 5.44 -9.39 -20.57
CA TYR A 296 5.06 -8.03 -20.17
C TYR A 296 3.76 -8.07 -19.39
N HIS A 297 3.82 -7.76 -18.10
CA HIS A 297 2.66 -7.70 -17.25
C HIS A 297 2.17 -6.26 -17.10
N LEU A 298 0.98 -5.98 -17.62
CA LEU A 298 0.30 -4.70 -17.49
C LEU A 298 -0.60 -4.73 -16.26
N ASN A 299 -0.18 -4.05 -15.19
CA ASN A 299 -0.95 -3.93 -13.97
C ASN A 299 -1.89 -2.73 -14.08
N GLU A 300 -3.14 -2.96 -14.50
CA GLU A 300 -4.15 -2.00 -14.93
C GLU A 300 -3.88 -1.39 -16.33
N GLY A 301 -4.91 -0.75 -16.91
CA GLY A 301 -4.85 -0.16 -18.25
C GLY A 301 -3.85 0.97 -18.44
N HIS A 302 -3.31 1.54 -17.36
CA HIS A 302 -2.39 2.69 -17.38
C HIS A 302 -1.14 2.50 -18.27
N ALA A 303 -0.71 1.27 -18.47
CA ALA A 303 0.48 0.93 -19.24
C ALA A 303 0.18 0.31 -20.62
N ALA A 304 -1.08 0.27 -21.07
CA ALA A 304 -1.49 -0.43 -22.28
C ALA A 304 -0.75 0.03 -23.56
N PHE A 305 -0.27 1.27 -23.60
CA PHE A 305 0.55 1.77 -24.72
C PHE A 305 1.92 1.08 -24.86
N ALA A 306 2.35 0.29 -23.87
CA ALA A 306 3.52 -0.58 -24.01
C ALA A 306 3.34 -1.59 -25.14
N SER A 307 2.10 -2.12 -25.33
CA SER A 307 1.79 -3.02 -26.43
C SER A 307 2.01 -2.37 -27.79
N VAL A 308 1.59 -1.11 -27.96
CA VAL A 308 1.76 -0.36 -29.23
C VAL A 308 3.23 -0.07 -29.50
N ALA A 309 4.01 0.28 -28.49
CA ALA A 309 5.46 0.49 -28.64
C ALA A 309 6.18 -0.80 -29.07
N ARG A 310 5.81 -1.92 -28.45
CA ARG A 310 6.36 -3.25 -28.80
C ARG A 310 6.00 -3.67 -30.22
N LEU A 311 4.77 -3.42 -30.67
CA LEU A 311 4.36 -3.65 -32.06
C LEU A 311 5.28 -2.89 -33.03
N ALA A 312 5.49 -1.58 -32.76
CA ALA A 312 6.35 -0.75 -33.57
C ALA A 312 7.79 -1.32 -33.68
N ASN A 313 8.35 -1.71 -32.54
CA ASN A 313 9.70 -2.26 -32.48
C ASN A 313 9.82 -3.60 -33.21
N LEU A 314 8.88 -4.51 -33.06
CA LEU A 314 8.89 -5.81 -33.72
C LEU A 314 8.80 -5.68 -35.24
N VAL A 315 7.97 -4.74 -35.75
CA VAL A 315 7.87 -4.47 -37.17
C VAL A 315 9.15 -3.83 -37.73
N GLU A 316 9.74 -2.88 -37.02
CA GLU A 316 11.05 -2.30 -37.41
C GLU A 316 12.17 -3.34 -37.45
N HIS A 317 12.10 -4.38 -36.60
CA HIS A 317 13.04 -5.51 -36.65
C HIS A 317 12.64 -6.61 -37.64
N GLY A 318 11.72 -6.30 -38.57
CA GLY A 318 11.42 -7.14 -39.76
C GLY A 318 10.30 -8.15 -39.58
N LYS A 319 9.53 -8.16 -38.44
CA LYS A 319 8.33 -8.98 -38.35
C LYS A 319 7.20 -8.36 -39.17
N SER A 320 6.38 -9.19 -39.84
CA SER A 320 5.11 -8.71 -40.39
C SER A 320 4.19 -8.23 -39.26
N ILE A 321 3.25 -7.32 -39.54
CA ILE A 321 2.36 -6.76 -38.55
C ILE A 321 1.51 -7.84 -37.83
N ASP A 322 1.00 -8.83 -38.57
CA ASP A 322 0.21 -9.92 -38.00
C ASP A 322 1.04 -10.75 -37.01
N LYS A 323 2.28 -11.13 -37.40
CA LYS A 323 3.18 -11.83 -36.51
C LYS A 323 3.60 -10.98 -35.30
N ALA A 324 3.72 -9.66 -35.46
CA ALA A 324 4.00 -8.76 -34.36
C ALA A 324 2.82 -8.66 -33.39
N ILE A 325 1.58 -8.59 -33.89
CA ILE A 325 0.36 -8.61 -33.06
C ILE A 325 0.27 -9.92 -32.27
N ASP A 326 0.46 -11.05 -32.95
CA ASP A 326 0.45 -12.36 -32.29
C ASP A 326 1.53 -12.50 -31.23
N HIS A 327 2.73 -12.00 -31.49
CA HIS A 327 3.83 -12.03 -30.54
C HIS A 327 3.56 -11.15 -29.32
N VAL A 328 3.04 -9.92 -29.53
CA VAL A 328 2.68 -9.01 -28.42
C VAL A 328 1.58 -9.64 -27.58
N ARG A 329 0.54 -10.17 -28.19
CA ARG A 329 -0.56 -10.84 -27.46
C ARG A 329 -0.07 -12.02 -26.63
N ALA A 330 0.70 -12.92 -27.23
CA ALA A 330 1.23 -14.12 -26.58
C ALA A 330 2.07 -13.80 -25.33
N SER A 331 2.85 -12.72 -25.38
CA SER A 331 3.78 -12.31 -24.33
C SER A 331 3.23 -11.22 -23.38
N THR A 332 1.94 -10.90 -23.47
CA THR A 332 1.31 -9.89 -22.59
C THR A 332 0.34 -10.53 -21.61
N VAL A 333 0.52 -10.22 -20.33
CA VAL A 333 -0.39 -10.49 -19.23
C VAL A 333 -1.06 -9.17 -18.83
N PHE A 334 -2.37 -9.17 -18.67
CA PHE A 334 -3.11 -7.99 -18.22
C PHE A 334 -3.95 -8.31 -16.99
N THR A 335 -3.73 -7.57 -15.91
CA THR A 335 -4.53 -7.63 -14.70
C THR A 335 -5.36 -6.37 -14.54
N THR A 336 -6.70 -6.52 -14.50
CA THR A 336 -7.60 -5.42 -14.19
C THR A 336 -7.95 -5.38 -12.70
N HIS A 337 -8.04 -4.17 -12.14
CA HIS A 337 -8.37 -3.91 -10.74
C HIS A 337 -9.66 -3.10 -10.58
N THR A 338 -10.36 -2.82 -11.66
CA THR A 338 -11.48 -1.88 -11.71
C THR A 338 -12.78 -2.63 -11.99
N PRO A 339 -13.70 -2.70 -11.01
CA PRO A 339 -14.95 -3.47 -11.14
C PRO A 339 -16.12 -2.66 -11.71
N VAL A 340 -15.90 -1.42 -12.15
CA VAL A 340 -16.96 -0.53 -12.64
C VAL A 340 -16.56 0.15 -13.96
N PRO A 341 -17.47 0.26 -14.95
CA PRO A 341 -17.18 0.85 -16.26
C PRO A 341 -16.61 2.27 -16.18
N ALA A 342 -17.13 3.11 -15.27
CA ALA A 342 -16.71 4.51 -15.10
C ALA A 342 -15.29 4.67 -14.54
N GLY A 343 -14.71 3.63 -13.96
CA GLY A 343 -13.35 3.65 -13.40
C GLY A 343 -12.25 3.41 -14.43
N HIS A 344 -12.58 2.96 -15.64
CA HIS A 344 -11.62 2.72 -16.71
C HIS A 344 -11.30 4.01 -17.47
N ASP A 345 -10.01 4.26 -17.73
CA ASP A 345 -9.57 5.46 -18.43
C ASP A 345 -10.03 5.46 -19.90
N ARG A 346 -10.74 6.52 -20.27
CA ARG A 346 -11.22 6.79 -21.61
C ARG A 346 -10.79 8.17 -22.07
N TYR A 347 -10.36 8.25 -23.33
CA TYR A 347 -9.85 9.47 -23.93
C TYR A 347 -10.46 9.73 -25.29
N ASN A 348 -10.35 10.99 -25.76
CA ASN A 348 -10.69 11.31 -27.13
C ASN A 348 -9.81 10.52 -28.09
N ALA A 349 -10.42 9.82 -29.07
CA ALA A 349 -9.72 8.94 -29.99
C ALA A 349 -8.70 9.67 -30.87
N ASP A 350 -9.03 10.88 -31.33
CA ASP A 350 -8.14 11.70 -32.16
C ASP A 350 -6.89 12.13 -31.38
N GLU A 351 -7.08 12.54 -30.13
CA GLU A 351 -5.96 12.94 -29.26
C GLU A 351 -5.01 11.75 -29.01
N VAL A 352 -5.56 10.56 -28.77
CA VAL A 352 -4.74 9.34 -28.61
C VAL A 352 -3.98 9.02 -29.91
N ALA A 353 -4.66 9.07 -31.08
CA ALA A 353 -3.99 8.82 -32.35
C ALA A 353 -2.86 9.81 -32.62
N ASP A 354 -3.05 11.09 -32.32
CA ASP A 354 -2.04 12.11 -32.50
C ASP A 354 -0.83 11.91 -31.57
N LEU A 355 -1.08 11.63 -30.29
CA LEU A 355 -0.03 11.40 -29.31
C LEU A 355 0.79 10.14 -29.61
N LEU A 356 0.20 9.08 -30.14
CA LEU A 356 0.85 7.81 -30.50
C LEU A 356 1.26 7.73 -31.97
N SER A 357 1.16 8.84 -32.74
CA SER A 357 1.39 8.84 -34.20
C SER A 357 2.76 8.28 -34.61
N ASN A 358 3.78 8.46 -33.80
CA ASN A 358 5.09 7.85 -34.05
C ASN A 358 4.99 6.31 -33.94
N CYS A 359 4.32 5.77 -32.96
CA CYS A 359 4.28 4.34 -32.72
C CYS A 359 3.43 3.59 -33.76
N TRP A 360 2.17 4.00 -34.00
CA TRP A 360 1.32 3.27 -34.92
C TRP A 360 1.79 3.38 -36.39
N LYS A 361 2.42 4.53 -36.79
CA LYS A 361 3.02 4.66 -38.12
C LYS A 361 4.24 3.73 -38.30
N ARG A 362 5.12 3.66 -37.29
CA ARG A 362 6.26 2.73 -37.30
C ARG A 362 5.82 1.26 -37.34
N ALA A 363 4.68 0.94 -36.68
CA ALA A 363 4.06 -0.37 -36.76
C ALA A 363 3.38 -0.66 -38.12
N GLY A 364 3.38 0.29 -39.07
CA GLY A 364 2.73 0.13 -40.36
C GLY A 364 1.21 0.08 -40.30
N LEU A 365 0.61 0.52 -39.18
CA LEU A 365 -0.86 0.53 -39.00
C LEU A 365 -1.45 1.77 -39.69
N ALA A 366 -2.63 1.57 -40.32
CA ALA A 366 -3.50 2.69 -40.64
C ALA A 366 -4.08 3.29 -39.35
N ARG A 367 -4.32 4.62 -39.32
CA ARG A 367 -4.90 5.32 -38.16
C ARG A 367 -6.17 4.62 -37.66
N ARG A 368 -7.07 4.21 -38.55
CA ARG A 368 -8.30 3.52 -38.20
C ARG A 368 -8.03 2.17 -37.52
N ALA A 369 -7.14 1.36 -38.06
CA ALA A 369 -6.79 0.05 -37.47
C ALA A 369 -6.18 0.22 -36.08
N PHE A 370 -5.36 1.23 -35.84
CA PHE A 370 -4.85 1.56 -34.52
C PHE A 370 -5.98 1.95 -33.56
N LEU A 371 -6.91 2.82 -33.98
CA LEU A 371 -8.00 3.26 -33.13
C LEU A 371 -8.94 2.09 -32.76
N GLU A 372 -9.23 1.21 -33.71
CA GLU A 372 -10.05 0.01 -33.50
C GLU A 372 -9.51 -0.89 -32.38
N MET A 373 -8.20 -0.85 -32.10
CA MET A 373 -7.61 -1.60 -30.98
C MET A 373 -8.09 -1.14 -29.60
N GLY A 374 -8.51 0.13 -29.44
CA GLY A 374 -8.94 0.69 -28.17
C GLY A 374 -10.40 1.16 -28.11
N LEU A 375 -11.15 1.14 -29.23
CA LEU A 375 -12.55 1.53 -29.24
C LEU A 375 -13.44 0.37 -28.77
N GLU A 376 -14.36 0.63 -27.83
CA GLU A 376 -15.35 -0.37 -27.39
C GLU A 376 -16.31 -0.72 -28.53
N GLN A 377 -16.73 0.30 -29.28
CA GLN A 377 -17.64 0.20 -30.44
C GLN A 377 -16.98 0.87 -31.65
N PRO A 378 -16.26 0.13 -32.49
CA PRO A 378 -15.49 0.70 -33.60
C PRO A 378 -16.31 1.49 -34.64
N ASN A 379 -17.63 1.21 -34.74
CA ASN A 379 -18.55 1.86 -35.70
C ASN A 379 -19.24 3.10 -35.13
N ASP A 380 -19.06 3.43 -33.85
CA ASP A 380 -19.62 4.64 -33.26
C ASP A 380 -18.63 5.82 -33.44
N PRO A 381 -18.99 6.87 -34.19
CA PRO A 381 -18.13 8.04 -34.40
C PRO A 381 -17.87 8.85 -33.10
N LYS A 382 -18.64 8.62 -32.04
CA LYS A 382 -18.46 9.23 -30.71
C LYS A 382 -17.73 8.34 -29.73
N ALA A 383 -17.32 7.13 -30.14
CA ALA A 383 -16.64 6.18 -29.27
C ALA A 383 -15.32 6.78 -28.74
N THR A 384 -15.10 6.59 -27.46
CA THR A 384 -13.84 6.98 -26.80
C THR A 384 -12.84 5.84 -26.85
N PHE A 385 -11.58 6.17 -26.87
CA PHE A 385 -10.49 5.20 -26.77
C PHE A 385 -10.33 4.77 -25.33
N CYS A 386 -10.59 3.50 -25.03
CA CYS A 386 -10.51 2.90 -23.71
C CYS A 386 -9.18 2.15 -23.54
N MET A 387 -8.41 2.52 -22.52
CA MET A 387 -7.11 1.91 -22.22
C MET A 387 -7.22 0.42 -21.88
N THR A 388 -8.28 0.04 -21.18
CA THR A 388 -8.56 -1.36 -20.83
C THR A 388 -8.90 -2.19 -22.06
N VAL A 389 -9.65 -1.66 -23.01
CA VAL A 389 -9.97 -2.35 -24.27
C VAL A 389 -8.69 -2.61 -25.09
N LEU A 390 -7.78 -1.63 -25.16
CA LEU A 390 -6.47 -1.82 -25.76
C LEU A 390 -5.70 -2.97 -25.08
N ALA A 391 -5.66 -2.98 -23.75
CA ALA A 391 -5.00 -4.04 -23.00
C ALA A 391 -5.62 -5.41 -23.24
N LEU A 392 -6.97 -5.52 -23.21
CA LEU A 392 -7.71 -6.75 -23.47
C LEU A 392 -7.42 -7.33 -24.86
N ARG A 393 -7.37 -6.47 -25.89
CA ARG A 393 -7.11 -6.91 -27.27
C ARG A 393 -5.64 -7.25 -27.55
N THR A 394 -4.72 -6.75 -26.72
CA THR A 394 -3.28 -6.97 -26.89
C THR A 394 -2.69 -7.94 -25.86
N ALA A 395 -3.48 -8.52 -24.98
CA ALA A 395 -3.07 -9.55 -24.03
C ALA A 395 -3.73 -10.89 -24.35
N GLN A 396 -3.02 -11.99 -24.17
CA GLN A 396 -3.54 -13.35 -24.23
C GLN A 396 -3.96 -13.84 -22.83
N HIS A 397 -3.24 -13.44 -21.80
CA HIS A 397 -3.51 -13.82 -20.42
C HIS A 397 -4.13 -12.63 -19.68
N VAL A 398 -5.43 -12.75 -19.36
CA VAL A 398 -6.18 -11.69 -18.69
C VAL A 398 -6.81 -12.21 -17.43
N ASN A 399 -6.70 -11.45 -16.33
CA ASN A 399 -7.30 -11.84 -15.06
C ASN A 399 -7.85 -10.65 -14.26
N GLY A 400 -8.92 -10.93 -13.50
CA GLY A 400 -9.34 -10.14 -12.36
C GLY A 400 -8.56 -10.53 -11.10
N VAL A 401 -8.83 -9.86 -9.97
CA VAL A 401 -8.07 -9.95 -8.73
C VAL A 401 -8.79 -10.62 -7.56
N ALA A 402 -9.92 -11.24 -7.85
CA ALA A 402 -10.69 -12.15 -7.02
C ALA A 402 -11.62 -12.95 -7.91
N ALA A 403 -12.15 -14.08 -7.46
CA ALA A 403 -13.08 -14.91 -8.24
C ALA A 403 -14.34 -14.14 -8.65
N LEU A 404 -14.94 -13.39 -7.71
CA LEU A 404 -16.07 -12.50 -7.96
C LEU A 404 -15.71 -11.42 -8.99
N HIS A 405 -14.56 -10.78 -8.86
CA HIS A 405 -14.12 -9.76 -9.81
C HIS A 405 -13.86 -10.32 -11.21
N GLY A 406 -13.36 -11.56 -11.32
CA GLY A 406 -13.24 -12.26 -12.60
C GLY A 406 -14.61 -12.43 -13.28
N ARG A 407 -15.67 -12.80 -12.52
CA ARG A 407 -17.05 -12.87 -13.02
C ARG A 407 -17.54 -11.49 -13.51
N VAL A 408 -17.44 -10.47 -12.65
CA VAL A 408 -17.86 -9.09 -12.99
C VAL A 408 -17.12 -8.57 -14.22
N SER A 409 -15.82 -8.86 -14.34
CA SER A 409 -15.03 -8.45 -15.50
C SER A 409 -15.48 -9.15 -16.79
N ARG A 410 -15.81 -10.43 -16.74
CA ARG A 410 -16.36 -11.14 -17.92
C ARG A 410 -17.69 -10.53 -18.38
N GLU A 411 -18.59 -10.26 -17.45
CA GLU A 411 -19.88 -9.60 -17.74
C GLU A 411 -19.67 -8.20 -18.34
N MET A 412 -18.77 -7.40 -17.76
CA MET A 412 -18.48 -6.03 -18.20
C MET A 412 -17.91 -5.96 -19.62
N TRP A 413 -17.04 -6.90 -19.99
CA TRP A 413 -16.29 -6.86 -21.25
C TRP A 413 -16.81 -7.83 -22.31
N GLN A 414 -17.95 -8.47 -22.08
CA GLN A 414 -18.55 -9.42 -23.01
C GLN A 414 -18.68 -8.88 -24.44
N ASN A 415 -19.11 -7.63 -24.57
CA ASN A 415 -19.28 -6.98 -25.88
C ASN A 415 -17.96 -6.76 -26.62
N VAL A 416 -16.85 -6.54 -25.91
CA VAL A 416 -15.51 -6.33 -26.49
C VAL A 416 -14.99 -7.61 -27.13
N PHE A 417 -15.39 -8.77 -26.60
CA PHE A 417 -15.04 -10.09 -27.13
C PHE A 417 -16.06 -10.60 -28.15
N GLY A 418 -17.17 -9.90 -28.34
CA GLY A 418 -18.22 -10.29 -29.34
C GLY A 418 -18.92 -11.61 -29.05
N VAL A 419 -19.00 -11.99 -27.75
CA VAL A 419 -19.68 -13.24 -27.32
C VAL A 419 -20.99 -12.93 -26.61
N ASN A 420 -21.96 -13.85 -26.73
CA ASN A 420 -23.28 -13.69 -26.12
C ASN A 420 -23.37 -14.30 -24.70
N ASP A 421 -22.36 -15.04 -24.29
CA ASP A 421 -22.24 -15.61 -22.94
C ASP A 421 -20.99 -15.11 -22.28
N ALA A 422 -21.14 -14.48 -21.12
CA ALA A 422 -20.00 -13.97 -20.32
C ALA A 422 -19.05 -15.09 -19.89
N ALA A 423 -19.50 -16.33 -19.75
CA ALA A 423 -18.66 -17.48 -19.45
C ALA A 423 -17.59 -17.76 -20.51
N LEU A 424 -17.85 -17.36 -21.77
CA LEU A 424 -16.93 -17.52 -22.89
C LEU A 424 -15.86 -16.41 -22.97
N VAL A 425 -15.97 -15.36 -22.17
CA VAL A 425 -14.97 -14.29 -22.13
C VAL A 425 -13.69 -14.82 -21.48
N PRO A 426 -12.51 -14.73 -22.12
CA PRO A 426 -11.27 -15.33 -21.63
C PRO A 426 -10.60 -14.47 -20.51
N ILE A 427 -11.36 -14.17 -19.47
CA ILE A 427 -10.87 -13.46 -18.28
C ILE A 427 -10.94 -14.42 -17.09
N GLY A 428 -9.77 -14.83 -16.61
CA GLY A 428 -9.62 -15.63 -15.41
C GLY A 428 -9.56 -14.78 -14.14
N HIS A 429 -9.04 -15.37 -13.07
CA HIS A 429 -8.65 -14.61 -11.86
C HIS A 429 -7.39 -15.18 -11.23
N VAL A 430 -6.64 -14.30 -10.60
CA VAL A 430 -5.61 -14.60 -9.61
C VAL A 430 -5.96 -13.75 -8.39
N THR A 431 -6.42 -14.40 -7.33
CA THR A 431 -6.88 -13.68 -6.13
C THR A 431 -5.70 -13.00 -5.45
N ASN A 432 -5.83 -11.73 -5.15
CA ASN A 432 -4.79 -10.95 -4.49
C ASN A 432 -4.37 -11.58 -3.15
N GLY A 433 -3.21 -11.17 -2.68
CA GLY A 433 -2.67 -11.47 -1.37
C GLY A 433 -1.94 -10.26 -0.78
N VAL A 434 -1.30 -10.47 0.35
CA VAL A 434 -0.46 -9.47 1.03
C VAL A 434 0.90 -10.07 1.36
N HIS A 435 1.95 -9.24 1.35
CA HIS A 435 3.29 -9.68 1.72
C HIS A 435 3.40 -9.76 3.25
N ALA A 436 3.36 -10.97 3.82
CA ALA A 436 3.22 -11.20 5.25
C ALA A 436 4.22 -10.38 6.09
N ARG A 437 5.51 -10.43 5.76
CA ARG A 437 6.57 -9.72 6.52
C ARG A 437 6.44 -8.20 6.49
N THR A 438 5.85 -7.60 5.46
CA THR A 438 5.58 -6.15 5.43
C THR A 438 4.54 -5.74 6.46
N TRP A 439 3.55 -6.59 6.72
CA TRP A 439 2.36 -6.22 7.49
C TRP A 439 2.34 -6.84 8.89
N LEU A 440 3.08 -7.91 9.13
CA LEU A 440 3.16 -8.59 10.42
C LEU A 440 3.92 -7.73 11.45
N ALA A 441 3.31 -7.54 12.62
CA ALA A 441 3.93 -6.84 13.73
C ALA A 441 5.05 -7.69 14.34
N PRO A 442 6.16 -7.10 14.81
CA PRO A 442 7.28 -7.85 15.41
C PRO A 442 6.88 -8.75 16.57
N GLU A 443 5.92 -8.31 17.39
CA GLU A 443 5.39 -9.09 18.51
C GLU A 443 4.66 -10.33 18.01
N ALA A 444 3.88 -10.20 16.93
CA ALA A 444 3.17 -11.31 16.32
C ALA A 444 4.13 -12.25 15.57
N GLU A 445 5.16 -11.74 14.90
CA GLU A 445 6.21 -12.56 14.29
C GLU A 445 6.90 -13.43 15.34
N THR A 446 7.30 -12.82 16.47
CA THR A 446 7.90 -13.53 17.59
C THR A 446 6.97 -14.61 18.16
N PHE A 447 5.70 -14.26 18.35
CA PHE A 447 4.68 -15.16 18.85
C PHE A 447 4.49 -16.38 17.93
N TRP A 448 4.29 -16.16 16.64
CA TRP A 448 4.09 -17.24 15.68
C TRP A 448 5.34 -18.12 15.50
N LYS A 449 6.52 -17.52 15.56
CA LYS A 449 7.77 -18.30 15.55
C LYS A 449 7.84 -19.26 16.74
N GLN A 450 7.43 -18.81 17.93
CA GLN A 450 7.45 -19.63 19.15
C GLN A 450 6.37 -20.71 19.16
N HIS A 451 5.16 -20.42 18.69
CA HIS A 451 4.00 -21.31 18.84
C HIS A 451 3.77 -22.26 17.67
N ILE A 452 4.09 -21.85 16.43
CA ILE A 452 3.87 -22.67 15.24
C ILE A 452 5.14 -22.90 14.41
N GLY A 453 6.29 -22.34 14.84
CA GLY A 453 7.54 -22.44 14.10
C GLY A 453 7.54 -21.62 12.80
N LEU A 454 6.74 -20.55 12.72
CA LEU A 454 6.71 -19.68 11.54
C LEU A 454 8.10 -19.11 11.26
N ASP A 455 8.63 -19.42 10.09
CA ASP A 455 9.89 -18.87 9.59
C ASP A 455 9.64 -18.15 8.26
N LEU A 456 9.63 -16.81 8.34
CA LEU A 456 9.43 -15.96 7.17
C LEU A 456 10.70 -15.81 6.30
N ASP A 457 11.85 -16.29 6.75
CA ASP A 457 13.07 -16.34 5.94
C ASP A 457 13.08 -17.58 5.03
N ARG A 458 12.32 -18.61 5.41
CA ARG A 458 12.17 -19.83 4.62
C ARG A 458 10.89 -19.75 3.80
N VAL A 459 11.02 -19.25 2.58
CA VAL A 459 9.89 -19.23 1.63
C VAL A 459 9.78 -20.62 0.98
N ASP A 460 8.87 -21.43 1.50
CA ASP A 460 8.50 -22.70 0.91
C ASP A 460 6.98 -22.66 0.60
N THR A 461 6.63 -22.83 -0.67
CA THR A 461 5.22 -22.83 -1.10
C THR A 461 4.53 -24.18 -0.84
N GLY A 462 5.27 -25.20 -0.37
CA GLY A 462 4.77 -26.56 -0.12
C GLY A 462 4.32 -26.81 1.32
N GLU A 463 4.79 -26.03 2.30
CA GLU A 463 4.40 -26.17 3.70
C GLU A 463 3.52 -24.99 4.13
N ASP A 464 2.39 -25.28 4.79
CA ASP A 464 1.53 -24.29 5.39
C ASP A 464 1.71 -24.25 6.93
N PRO A 465 2.60 -23.35 7.44
CA PRO A 465 2.79 -23.24 8.87
C PRO A 465 1.53 -22.77 9.61
N TRP A 466 0.64 -22.04 8.93
CA TRP A 466 -0.59 -21.50 9.51
C TRP A 466 -1.61 -22.61 9.86
N ALA A 467 -1.54 -23.79 9.26
CA ALA A 467 -2.37 -24.93 9.64
C ALA A 467 -2.19 -25.33 11.13
N LYS A 468 -1.01 -25.05 11.70
CA LYS A 468 -0.72 -25.33 13.12
C LYS A 468 -1.35 -24.34 14.09
N VAL A 469 -1.91 -23.22 13.60
CA VAL A 469 -2.52 -22.19 14.44
C VAL A 469 -3.71 -22.72 15.24
N GLU A 470 -4.41 -23.72 14.74
CA GLU A 470 -5.53 -24.36 15.45
C GLU A 470 -5.13 -25.05 16.78
N THR A 471 -3.83 -25.31 16.97
CA THR A 471 -3.29 -25.92 18.20
C THR A 471 -2.81 -24.89 19.22
N VAL A 472 -2.89 -23.60 18.92
CA VAL A 472 -2.40 -22.52 19.78
C VAL A 472 -3.33 -22.32 20.96
N ASP A 473 -2.75 -22.14 22.16
CA ASP A 473 -3.51 -21.81 23.38
C ASP A 473 -4.28 -20.48 23.21
N PRO A 474 -5.62 -20.50 23.38
CA PRO A 474 -6.44 -19.29 23.29
C PRO A 474 -5.98 -18.16 24.22
N ALA A 475 -5.51 -18.48 25.44
CA ALA A 475 -5.04 -17.48 26.39
C ALA A 475 -3.74 -16.80 25.93
N ALA A 476 -2.82 -17.56 25.31
CA ALA A 476 -1.60 -17.00 24.77
C ALA A 476 -1.89 -16.02 23.63
N LEU A 477 -2.75 -16.37 22.67
CA LEU A 477 -3.15 -15.48 21.58
C LEU A 477 -3.94 -14.27 22.10
N TRP A 478 -4.79 -14.44 23.11
CA TRP A 478 -5.51 -13.34 23.76
C TRP A 478 -4.54 -12.31 24.38
N ASN A 479 -3.48 -12.77 25.01
CA ASN A 479 -2.44 -11.89 25.56
C ASN A 479 -1.68 -11.13 24.47
N LEU A 480 -1.38 -11.76 23.34
CA LEU A 480 -0.84 -11.06 22.16
C LEU A 480 -1.82 -9.96 21.70
N ARG A 481 -3.13 -10.27 21.59
CA ARG A 481 -4.14 -9.30 21.18
C ARG A 481 -4.19 -8.09 22.10
N LYS A 482 -4.15 -8.30 23.43
CA LYS A 482 -4.10 -7.22 24.43
C LYS A 482 -2.85 -6.33 24.22
N THR A 483 -1.70 -6.93 24.01
CA THR A 483 -0.45 -6.20 23.75
C THR A 483 -0.56 -5.31 22.49
N LEU A 484 -1.04 -5.87 21.38
CA LEU A 484 -1.18 -5.16 20.12
C LEU A 484 -2.22 -4.04 20.17
N ARG A 485 -3.36 -4.29 20.83
CA ARG A 485 -4.41 -3.28 21.07
C ARG A 485 -3.89 -2.14 21.93
N ASN A 486 -3.16 -2.44 23.00
CA ASN A 486 -2.55 -1.41 23.86
C ASN A 486 -1.58 -0.53 23.10
N ARG A 487 -0.70 -1.13 22.26
CA ARG A 487 0.19 -0.40 21.35
C ARG A 487 -0.58 0.52 20.41
N LEU A 488 -1.68 0.03 19.82
CA LEU A 488 -2.53 0.84 18.94
C LEU A 488 -3.16 2.02 19.71
N VAL A 489 -3.65 1.81 20.92
CA VAL A 489 -4.23 2.89 21.74
C VAL A 489 -3.22 4.00 22.00
N HIS A 490 -1.98 3.67 22.35
CA HIS A 490 -0.91 4.66 22.53
C HIS A 490 -0.66 5.43 21.23
N PHE A 491 -0.51 4.73 20.12
CA PHE A 491 -0.32 5.34 18.81
C PHE A 491 -1.46 6.28 18.41
N VAL A 492 -2.71 5.88 18.62
CA VAL A 492 -3.89 6.71 18.34
C VAL A 492 -3.86 7.99 19.17
N ARG A 493 -3.58 7.89 20.48
CA ARG A 493 -3.49 9.05 21.37
C ARG A 493 -2.41 10.05 20.93
N GLU A 494 -1.22 9.58 20.62
CA GLU A 494 -0.12 10.41 20.09
C GLU A 494 -0.52 11.12 18.80
N ARG A 495 -1.11 10.40 17.85
CA ARG A 495 -1.58 10.98 16.58
C ARG A 495 -2.66 12.04 16.80
N LEU A 496 -3.61 11.82 17.70
CA LEU A 496 -4.67 12.78 18.03
C LEU A 496 -4.10 14.05 18.68
N VAL A 497 -3.12 13.92 19.59
CA VAL A 497 -2.41 15.07 20.17
C VAL A 497 -1.71 15.87 19.09
N MET A 498 -0.97 15.22 18.20
CA MET A 498 -0.29 15.89 17.08
C MET A 498 -1.27 16.59 16.13
N GLN A 499 -2.43 15.96 15.84
CA GLN A 499 -3.49 16.55 15.03
C GLN A 499 -4.08 17.80 15.70
N SER A 500 -4.36 17.72 17.01
CA SER A 500 -4.89 18.84 17.81
C SER A 500 -3.90 20.02 17.85
N MET A 501 -2.63 19.75 18.14
CA MET A 501 -1.58 20.76 18.14
C MET A 501 -1.40 21.44 16.78
N ARG A 502 -1.43 20.68 15.70
CA ARG A 502 -1.29 21.19 14.33
C ARG A 502 -2.47 22.08 13.93
N ARG A 503 -3.69 21.77 14.38
CA ARG A 503 -4.87 22.63 14.14
C ARG A 503 -4.90 23.88 15.00
N GLY A 504 -4.10 23.95 16.07
CA GLY A 504 -4.18 24.99 17.07
C GLY A 504 -5.46 24.89 17.93
N ASP A 505 -5.93 23.67 18.18
CA ASP A 505 -7.07 23.41 19.04
C ASP A 505 -6.74 23.86 20.48
N ALA A 506 -7.77 24.12 21.31
CA ALA A 506 -7.59 24.48 22.71
C ALA A 506 -6.77 23.40 23.49
N PRO A 507 -5.96 23.78 24.49
CA PRO A 507 -5.13 22.83 25.26
C PRO A 507 -5.90 21.64 25.82
N ASP A 508 -7.16 21.84 26.24
CA ASP A 508 -8.04 20.79 26.74
C ASP A 508 -8.31 19.70 25.68
N SER A 509 -8.26 20.03 24.39
CA SER A 509 -8.42 19.06 23.31
C SER A 509 -7.27 18.06 23.27
N SER A 510 -6.02 18.54 23.55
CA SER A 510 -4.86 17.65 23.67
C SER A 510 -4.96 16.74 24.90
N LEU A 511 -5.50 17.24 26.02
CA LEU A 511 -5.74 16.41 27.20
C LEU A 511 -6.82 15.36 26.94
N ARG A 512 -7.92 15.72 26.28
CA ARG A 512 -8.94 14.76 25.84
C ARG A 512 -8.36 13.72 24.88
N ALA A 513 -7.48 14.12 23.97
CA ALA A 513 -6.79 13.21 23.04
C ALA A 513 -5.94 12.16 23.79
N LEU A 514 -5.23 12.56 24.85
CA LEU A 514 -4.47 11.63 25.71
C LEU A 514 -5.36 10.64 26.48
N ALA A 515 -6.61 11.01 26.75
CA ALA A 515 -7.59 10.16 27.41
C ALA A 515 -8.47 9.37 26.43
N ALA A 516 -8.38 9.64 25.11
CA ALA A 516 -9.15 8.93 24.11
C ALA A 516 -8.78 7.44 24.07
N PHE A 517 -9.74 6.62 23.72
CA PHE A 517 -9.60 5.16 23.61
C PHE A 517 -9.23 4.47 24.93
N ASN A 518 -9.79 3.30 25.11
CA ASN A 518 -9.55 2.41 26.25
C ASN A 518 -8.87 1.13 25.76
N PRO A 519 -7.72 0.70 26.32
CA PRO A 519 -7.07 -0.54 25.91
C PRO A 519 -7.90 -1.81 26.19
N GLU A 520 -8.89 -1.74 27.10
CA GLU A 520 -9.81 -2.85 27.39
C GLU A 520 -11.07 -2.85 26.49
N ALA A 521 -11.28 -1.82 25.67
CA ALA A 521 -12.42 -1.74 24.77
C ALA A 521 -12.21 -2.56 23.50
N LEU A 522 -13.30 -3.14 22.99
CA LEU A 522 -13.34 -3.72 21.65
C LEU A 522 -13.02 -2.63 20.61
N THR A 523 -11.99 -2.82 19.81
CA THR A 523 -11.53 -1.83 18.85
C THR A 523 -11.85 -2.24 17.42
N ILE A 524 -12.74 -1.47 16.77
CA ILE A 524 -13.13 -1.66 15.36
C ILE A 524 -12.32 -0.71 14.48
N GLY A 525 -11.69 -1.24 13.45
CA GLY A 525 -10.91 -0.46 12.48
C GLY A 525 -11.57 -0.37 11.11
N PHE A 526 -11.61 0.84 10.55
CA PHE A 526 -11.99 1.11 9.18
C PHE A 526 -10.93 2.00 8.53
N ALA A 527 -10.05 1.42 7.69
CA ALA A 527 -9.01 2.20 7.02
C ALA A 527 -9.03 1.97 5.51
N ARG A 528 -9.69 2.86 4.80
CA ARG A 528 -9.94 2.73 3.36
C ARG A 528 -10.01 4.12 2.71
N ARG A 529 -9.74 4.18 1.39
CA ARG A 529 -10.00 5.39 0.61
C ARG A 529 -11.48 5.80 0.77
N PHE A 530 -11.73 7.07 1.09
CA PHE A 530 -13.09 7.59 1.10
C PHE A 530 -13.59 7.68 -0.35
N ALA A 531 -14.45 6.74 -0.71
CA ALA A 531 -15.15 6.64 -1.98
C ALA A 531 -16.58 6.16 -1.70
N THR A 532 -17.55 6.58 -2.49
CA THR A 532 -18.97 6.36 -2.21
C THR A 532 -19.33 4.89 -2.04
N TYR A 533 -18.76 4.00 -2.86
CA TYR A 533 -19.06 2.56 -2.78
C TYR A 533 -18.46 1.88 -1.53
N LYS A 534 -17.47 2.48 -0.86
CA LYS A 534 -16.87 1.95 0.37
C LYS A 534 -17.69 2.25 1.62
N ARG A 535 -18.62 3.19 1.52
CA ARG A 535 -19.68 3.50 2.48
C ARG A 535 -19.19 3.72 3.91
N ALA A 536 -18.10 4.50 4.08
CA ALA A 536 -17.56 4.79 5.43
C ALA A 536 -18.63 5.28 6.44
N PRO A 537 -19.62 6.12 6.05
CA PRO A 537 -20.69 6.58 6.97
C PRO A 537 -21.77 5.53 7.28
N LEU A 538 -21.80 4.34 6.64
CA LEU A 538 -22.88 3.38 6.80
C LEU A 538 -23.16 3.02 8.27
N ILE A 539 -22.12 2.94 9.11
CA ILE A 539 -22.24 2.61 10.53
C ILE A 539 -22.94 3.71 11.35
N PHE A 540 -23.06 4.94 10.83
CA PHE A 540 -23.75 6.06 11.48
C PHE A 540 -25.22 6.20 11.05
N ARG A 541 -25.72 5.34 10.16
CA ARG A 541 -27.07 5.44 9.62
C ARG A 541 -28.16 5.42 10.71
N ASN A 542 -27.94 4.70 11.79
CA ASN A 542 -28.72 4.78 13.01
C ASN A 542 -27.81 5.20 14.17
N ALA A 543 -27.62 6.51 14.31
CA ALA A 543 -26.71 7.09 15.29
C ALA A 543 -27.12 6.78 16.75
N ASP A 544 -28.40 6.68 17.05
CA ASP A 544 -28.88 6.38 18.41
C ASP A 544 -28.56 4.94 18.79
N ARG A 545 -28.75 4.00 17.88
CA ARG A 545 -28.40 2.59 18.09
C ARG A 545 -26.88 2.44 18.25
N LEU A 546 -26.08 3.14 17.43
CA LEU A 546 -24.64 3.15 17.58
C LEU A 546 -24.19 3.78 18.90
N ARG A 547 -24.81 4.90 19.35
CA ARG A 547 -24.54 5.50 20.67
C ARG A 547 -24.80 4.51 21.80
N ALA A 548 -25.86 3.72 21.71
CA ALA A 548 -26.16 2.70 22.72
C ALA A 548 -25.08 1.62 22.77
N ILE A 549 -24.59 1.15 21.61
CA ILE A 549 -23.51 0.17 21.53
C ILE A 549 -22.20 0.73 22.12
N LEU A 550 -21.79 1.94 21.68
CA LEU A 550 -20.55 2.56 22.14
C LEU A 550 -20.62 3.07 23.58
N GLY A 551 -21.83 3.37 24.08
CA GLY A 551 -22.09 3.93 25.40
C GLY A 551 -22.10 2.93 26.55
N ASP A 552 -22.13 1.62 26.27
CA ASP A 552 -22.16 0.58 27.30
C ASP A 552 -20.84 0.56 28.09
N SER A 553 -20.85 1.04 29.29
CA SER A 553 -19.65 1.11 30.16
C SER A 553 -19.14 -0.27 30.62
N LYS A 554 -19.97 -1.30 30.58
CA LYS A 554 -19.59 -2.68 30.91
C LYS A 554 -18.98 -3.41 29.73
N ARG A 555 -19.29 -2.98 28.50
CA ARG A 555 -18.82 -3.56 27.23
C ARG A 555 -18.36 -2.44 26.31
N PRO A 556 -17.29 -1.72 26.67
CA PRO A 556 -16.85 -0.54 25.93
C PRO A 556 -16.41 -0.90 24.50
N VAL A 557 -16.92 -0.15 23.52
CA VAL A 557 -16.57 -0.29 22.10
C VAL A 557 -16.03 1.04 21.58
N GLN A 558 -15.04 0.98 20.70
CA GLN A 558 -14.44 2.15 20.07
C GLN A 558 -14.11 1.91 18.60
N ILE A 559 -14.12 2.97 17.81
CA ILE A 559 -13.93 2.86 16.36
C ILE A 559 -12.86 3.83 15.88
N VAL A 560 -11.91 3.33 15.11
CA VAL A 560 -10.89 4.15 14.45
C VAL A 560 -11.08 4.13 12.94
N PHE A 561 -11.24 5.34 12.38
CA PHE A 561 -11.24 5.58 10.94
C PHE A 561 -9.89 6.13 10.48
N ALA A 562 -9.48 5.74 9.28
CA ALA A 562 -8.37 6.36 8.58
C ALA A 562 -8.57 6.25 7.06
N GLY A 563 -7.95 7.12 6.30
CA GLY A 563 -8.06 7.08 4.83
C GLY A 563 -7.85 8.43 4.19
N LYS A 564 -7.96 8.45 2.87
CA LYS A 564 -7.86 9.67 2.05
C LYS A 564 -9.00 9.71 1.04
N ALA A 565 -9.58 10.88 0.80
CA ALA A 565 -10.48 11.14 -0.31
C ALA A 565 -9.68 11.78 -1.46
N HIS A 566 -9.91 11.36 -2.71
CA HIS A 566 -9.23 12.01 -3.84
C HIS A 566 -9.61 13.52 -3.89
N PRO A 567 -8.66 14.44 -4.15
CA PRO A 567 -8.94 15.89 -4.11
C PRO A 567 -10.04 16.36 -5.07
N ARG A 568 -10.34 15.59 -6.12
CA ARG A 568 -11.42 15.87 -7.09
C ARG A 568 -12.68 15.04 -6.84
N ASP A 569 -12.66 14.11 -5.90
CA ASP A 569 -13.82 13.30 -5.50
C ASP A 569 -14.58 14.03 -4.40
N LYS A 570 -15.54 14.89 -4.81
CA LYS A 570 -16.34 15.71 -3.88
C LYS A 570 -17.17 14.84 -2.93
N ASP A 571 -17.72 13.75 -3.43
CA ASP A 571 -18.55 12.84 -2.63
C ASP A 571 -17.70 12.08 -1.60
N GLY A 572 -16.52 11.62 -2.02
CA GLY A 572 -15.55 11.01 -1.09
C GLY A 572 -15.06 12.01 -0.02
N GLN A 573 -14.88 13.30 -0.38
CA GLN A 573 -14.55 14.35 0.59
C GLN A 573 -15.72 14.61 1.55
N ALA A 574 -16.96 14.59 1.06
CA ALA A 574 -18.15 14.73 1.90
C ALA A 574 -18.25 13.58 2.93
N TYR A 575 -17.98 12.32 2.52
CA TYR A 575 -17.93 11.18 3.43
C TYR A 575 -16.82 11.32 4.49
N ALA A 576 -15.65 11.83 4.10
CA ALA A 576 -14.58 12.08 5.06
C ALA A 576 -14.94 13.17 6.07
N ALA A 577 -15.60 14.26 5.61
CA ALA A 577 -16.10 15.33 6.46
C ALA A 577 -17.23 14.85 7.39
N GLU A 578 -18.11 13.98 6.91
CA GLU A 578 -19.18 13.37 7.72
C GLU A 578 -18.61 12.52 8.86
N VAL A 579 -17.63 11.65 8.57
CA VAL A 579 -16.93 10.86 9.61
C VAL A 579 -16.22 11.78 10.61
N HIS A 580 -15.60 12.87 10.13
CA HIS A 580 -14.98 13.87 11.01
C HIS A 580 -16.00 14.55 11.90
N HIS A 581 -17.20 14.86 11.40
CA HIS A 581 -18.30 15.45 12.18
C HIS A 581 -18.74 14.46 13.28
N TRP A 582 -19.06 13.21 12.93
CA TRP A 582 -19.45 12.18 13.89
C TRP A 582 -18.43 11.95 14.99
N ALA A 583 -17.14 11.96 14.66
CA ALA A 583 -16.07 11.79 15.66
C ALA A 583 -16.03 12.91 16.73
N ARG A 584 -16.69 14.04 16.49
CA ARG A 584 -16.77 15.21 17.40
C ARG A 584 -18.15 15.39 18.04
N GLU A 585 -19.13 14.59 17.61
CA GLU A 585 -20.51 14.67 18.10
C GLU A 585 -20.62 14.09 19.50
N SER A 586 -21.54 14.65 20.30
CA SER A 586 -21.80 14.16 21.66
C SER A 586 -22.18 12.68 21.69
N GLY A 587 -21.54 11.94 22.58
CA GLY A 587 -21.70 10.49 22.70
C GLY A 587 -20.73 9.65 21.84
N PHE A 588 -20.05 10.27 20.85
CA PHE A 588 -19.01 9.62 20.05
C PHE A 588 -17.60 10.12 20.38
N GLU A 589 -17.49 11.33 20.93
CA GLU A 589 -16.21 11.94 21.27
C GLU A 589 -15.34 11.00 22.13
N GLY A 590 -14.09 10.81 21.74
CA GLY A 590 -13.12 9.92 22.39
C GLY A 590 -13.35 8.42 22.17
N ARG A 591 -14.49 8.03 21.55
CA ARG A 591 -14.80 6.63 21.19
C ARG A 591 -14.76 6.39 19.69
N VAL A 592 -15.04 7.41 18.90
CA VAL A 592 -14.87 7.42 17.44
C VAL A 592 -13.77 8.42 17.11
N VAL A 593 -12.76 8.00 16.37
CA VAL A 593 -11.66 8.88 15.95
C VAL A 593 -11.37 8.73 14.46
N LEU A 594 -10.90 9.83 13.85
CA LEU A 594 -10.41 9.86 12.47
C LEU A 594 -8.94 10.24 12.47
N LEU A 595 -8.08 9.32 12.03
CA LEU A 595 -6.66 9.56 11.89
C LEU A 595 -6.35 10.18 10.53
N GLU A 596 -5.59 11.26 10.56
CA GLU A 596 -5.11 12.02 9.40
C GLU A 596 -3.81 11.44 8.84
N GLU A 597 -3.46 11.86 7.61
CA GLU A 597 -2.19 11.52 6.96
C GLU A 597 -1.97 10.00 6.86
N TYR A 598 -3.02 9.27 6.47
CA TYR A 598 -2.96 7.83 6.30
C TYR A 598 -1.84 7.41 5.34
N ASP A 599 -0.99 6.50 5.78
CA ASP A 599 0.12 5.89 5.04
C ASP A 599 0.28 4.40 5.41
N MET A 600 1.39 3.76 4.97
CA MET A 600 1.64 2.35 5.28
C MET A 600 1.91 2.13 6.77
N HIS A 601 2.55 3.09 7.47
CA HIS A 601 2.81 2.97 8.91
C HIS A 601 1.49 2.99 9.71
N VAL A 602 0.62 3.98 9.46
CA VAL A 602 -0.73 4.02 10.05
C VAL A 602 -1.48 2.73 9.72
N GLY A 603 -1.40 2.27 8.47
CA GLY A 603 -2.01 1.00 8.04
C GLY A 603 -1.53 -0.19 8.86
N ARG A 604 -0.21 -0.35 9.08
CA ARG A 604 0.36 -1.44 9.90
C ARG A 604 -0.11 -1.39 11.35
N MET A 605 -0.14 -0.20 11.95
CA MET A 605 -0.61 -0.03 13.32
C MET A 605 -2.07 -0.44 13.48
N LEU A 606 -2.92 -0.03 12.53
CA LEU A 606 -4.35 -0.35 12.58
C LEU A 606 -4.62 -1.84 12.36
N VAL A 607 -4.05 -2.46 11.31
CA VAL A 607 -4.32 -3.89 11.01
C VAL A 607 -3.75 -4.82 12.07
N SER A 608 -2.72 -4.41 12.81
CA SER A 608 -2.19 -5.20 13.91
C SER A 608 -2.97 -5.03 15.21
N GLY A 609 -3.46 -3.82 15.51
CA GLY A 609 -4.04 -3.49 16.80
C GLY A 609 -5.57 -3.58 16.89
N CYS A 610 -6.31 -3.39 15.77
CA CYS A 610 -7.76 -3.52 15.76
C CYS A 610 -8.20 -4.98 15.98
N ASP A 611 -9.24 -5.18 16.80
CA ASP A 611 -9.82 -6.50 17.07
C ASP A 611 -10.74 -6.94 15.92
N VAL A 612 -11.51 -5.98 15.40
CA VAL A 612 -12.42 -6.17 14.26
C VAL A 612 -11.99 -5.27 13.12
N TRP A 613 -11.96 -5.83 11.91
CA TRP A 613 -11.73 -5.09 10.68
C TRP A 613 -13.03 -4.97 9.90
N LEU A 614 -13.56 -3.75 9.84
CA LEU A 614 -14.81 -3.47 9.16
C LEU A 614 -14.61 -3.18 7.67
N ASN A 615 -15.29 -3.96 6.83
CA ASN A 615 -15.37 -3.74 5.39
C ASN A 615 -16.84 -3.79 4.94
N ASN A 616 -17.37 -2.65 4.53
CA ASN A 616 -18.77 -2.55 4.11
C ASN A 616 -18.93 -1.93 2.71
N PRO A 617 -18.19 -2.43 1.68
CA PRO A 617 -18.40 -1.95 0.32
C PRO A 617 -19.79 -2.28 -0.18
N MET A 618 -20.27 -1.56 -1.18
CA MET A 618 -21.43 -1.96 -1.93
C MET A 618 -21.02 -3.07 -2.91
N ARG A 619 -21.61 -4.24 -2.76
CA ARG A 619 -21.38 -5.38 -3.67
C ARG A 619 -22.00 -5.11 -5.05
N PRO A 620 -21.33 -5.41 -6.19
CA PRO A 620 -20.02 -6.09 -6.31
C PRO A 620 -18.85 -5.12 -6.61
N TYR A 621 -18.79 -3.94 -6.01
CA TYR A 621 -17.87 -2.87 -6.41
C TYR A 621 -16.50 -2.92 -5.73
N GLU A 622 -16.21 -3.93 -4.90
CA GLU A 622 -14.86 -4.17 -4.40
C GLU A 622 -14.17 -5.24 -5.24
N ALA A 623 -13.15 -4.86 -6.00
CA ALA A 623 -12.44 -5.82 -6.85
C ALA A 623 -11.75 -6.92 -6.04
N SER A 624 -11.10 -6.56 -4.93
CA SER A 624 -10.48 -7.52 -4.02
C SER A 624 -10.50 -7.03 -2.57
N GLY A 625 -9.91 -5.89 -2.23
CA GLY A 625 -9.92 -5.34 -0.87
C GLY A 625 -8.89 -5.98 0.07
N THR A 626 -7.59 -5.90 -0.25
CA THR A 626 -6.50 -6.58 0.49
C THR A 626 -6.30 -6.15 1.95
N SER A 627 -6.96 -5.09 2.43
CA SER A 627 -6.78 -4.63 3.82
C SER A 627 -7.25 -5.65 4.85
N GLY A 628 -8.36 -6.34 4.60
CA GLY A 628 -8.91 -7.38 5.50
C GLY A 628 -8.10 -8.67 5.56
N MET A 629 -7.15 -8.88 4.63
CA MET A 629 -6.27 -10.05 4.65
C MET A 629 -5.17 -9.94 5.73
N LYS A 630 -4.94 -8.75 6.30
CA LYS A 630 -3.83 -8.43 7.20
C LYS A 630 -4.14 -8.67 8.68
N PRO A 631 -5.32 -8.28 9.22
CA PRO A 631 -5.63 -8.47 10.64
C PRO A 631 -5.56 -9.92 11.12
N PRO A 632 -5.96 -10.93 10.32
CA PRO A 632 -5.87 -12.34 10.74
C PRO A 632 -4.46 -12.79 11.14
N MET A 633 -3.41 -12.23 10.53
CA MET A 633 -2.02 -12.51 10.94
C MET A 633 -1.71 -12.08 12.39
N HIS A 634 -2.58 -11.30 13.00
CA HIS A 634 -2.47 -10.77 14.35
C HIS A 634 -3.58 -11.30 15.28
N GLY A 635 -4.40 -12.23 14.81
CA GLY A 635 -5.59 -12.69 15.51
C GLY A 635 -6.77 -11.73 15.44
N GLY A 636 -6.76 -10.73 14.54
CA GLY A 636 -7.90 -9.87 14.24
C GLY A 636 -8.95 -10.58 13.39
N ILE A 637 -10.19 -10.13 13.44
CA ILE A 637 -11.34 -10.79 12.81
C ILE A 637 -12.01 -9.84 11.83
N ASN A 638 -12.40 -10.36 10.65
CA ASN A 638 -13.14 -9.57 9.67
C ASN A 638 -14.63 -9.53 9.96
N LEU A 639 -15.21 -8.34 9.86
CA LEU A 639 -16.66 -8.07 9.80
C LEU A 639 -16.90 -7.38 8.46
N SER A 640 -17.39 -8.13 7.46
CA SER A 640 -17.34 -7.67 6.09
C SER A 640 -18.56 -8.09 5.26
N ILE A 641 -18.97 -7.22 4.34
CA ILE A 641 -19.84 -7.61 3.23
C ILE A 641 -19.13 -8.72 2.44
N LEU A 642 -19.90 -9.66 1.89
CA LEU A 642 -19.45 -10.75 1.01
C LEU A 642 -19.08 -10.21 -0.38
N ASP A 643 -18.03 -9.37 -0.44
CA ASP A 643 -17.51 -8.75 -1.67
C ASP A 643 -15.99 -8.90 -1.77
N GLY A 644 -15.45 -8.70 -2.95
CA GLY A 644 -14.02 -8.83 -3.25
C GLY A 644 -13.48 -10.24 -2.96
N TRP A 645 -12.49 -10.34 -2.09
CA TRP A 645 -11.85 -11.60 -1.69
C TRP A 645 -12.63 -12.39 -0.64
N TRP A 646 -13.49 -11.71 0.15
CA TRP A 646 -14.12 -12.31 1.32
C TRP A 646 -15.03 -13.50 1.04
N PRO A 647 -15.83 -13.55 -0.08
CA PRO A 647 -16.58 -14.73 -0.45
C PRO A 647 -15.75 -16.00 -0.66
N GLU A 648 -14.45 -15.86 -0.98
CA GLU A 648 -13.54 -17.00 -1.16
C GLU A 648 -12.96 -17.50 0.16
N SER A 649 -13.00 -16.68 1.21
CA SER A 649 -12.40 -16.96 2.52
C SER A 649 -13.40 -17.31 3.59
N TYR A 650 -14.59 -16.70 3.57
CA TYR A 650 -15.58 -16.83 4.63
C TYR A 650 -16.14 -18.25 4.70
N ASP A 651 -15.97 -18.91 5.84
CA ASP A 651 -16.42 -20.27 6.10
C ASP A 651 -17.53 -20.35 7.19
N GLY A 652 -18.05 -19.19 7.62
CA GLY A 652 -19.04 -19.07 8.70
C GLY A 652 -18.43 -19.02 10.10
N THR A 653 -17.14 -19.37 10.26
CA THR A 653 -16.48 -19.49 11.57
C THR A 653 -15.26 -18.59 11.75
N ASN A 654 -14.69 -18.07 10.67
CA ASN A 654 -13.45 -17.27 10.64
C ASN A 654 -13.68 -15.74 10.62
N GLY A 655 -14.92 -15.29 10.77
CA GLY A 655 -15.31 -13.89 10.76
C GLY A 655 -16.84 -13.73 10.75
N TRP A 656 -17.32 -12.58 10.32
CA TRP A 656 -18.74 -12.30 10.15
C TRP A 656 -19.05 -11.76 8.77
N ALA A 657 -20.17 -12.17 8.21
CA ALA A 657 -20.71 -11.67 6.94
C ALA A 657 -21.83 -10.66 7.20
N ILE A 658 -21.67 -9.43 6.69
CA ILE A 658 -22.72 -8.41 6.72
C ILE A 658 -23.65 -8.62 5.52
N GLY A 659 -24.96 -8.54 5.73
CA GLY A 659 -25.96 -8.73 4.70
C GLY A 659 -26.09 -10.18 4.24
N ASP A 660 -26.84 -10.38 3.16
CA ASP A 660 -27.19 -11.70 2.60
C ASP A 660 -26.40 -12.08 1.34
N GLY A 661 -25.44 -11.24 0.93
CA GLY A 661 -24.61 -11.45 -0.26
C GLY A 661 -25.33 -11.19 -1.59
N ARG A 662 -26.54 -10.62 -1.60
CA ARG A 662 -27.24 -10.23 -2.83
C ARG A 662 -26.66 -8.98 -3.45
N GLU A 663 -26.87 -8.83 -4.75
CA GLU A 663 -26.51 -7.64 -5.52
C GLU A 663 -27.79 -6.82 -5.72
N GLY A 664 -27.93 -5.73 -4.93
CA GLY A 664 -29.11 -4.86 -5.03
C GLY A 664 -28.94 -3.80 -6.11
N THR A 665 -30.06 -3.50 -6.81
CA THR A 665 -30.11 -2.39 -7.79
C THR A 665 -30.51 -1.06 -7.12
N ASP A 666 -31.22 -1.11 -6.00
CA ASP A 666 -31.57 0.04 -5.16
C ASP A 666 -30.55 0.22 -4.05
N ARG A 667 -29.79 1.30 -4.16
CA ARG A 667 -28.72 1.62 -3.21
C ARG A 667 -29.26 1.90 -1.80
N GLU A 668 -30.36 2.64 -1.69
CA GLU A 668 -30.92 3.03 -0.39
C GLU A 668 -31.45 1.81 0.35
N ALA A 669 -32.17 0.93 -0.36
CA ALA A 669 -32.62 -0.33 0.22
C ALA A 669 -31.48 -1.25 0.63
N GLN A 670 -30.41 -1.33 -0.18
CA GLN A 670 -29.23 -2.13 0.17
C GLN A 670 -28.48 -1.55 1.36
N ASP A 671 -28.31 -0.22 1.43
CA ASP A 671 -27.70 0.46 2.57
C ASP A 671 -28.48 0.22 3.87
N HIS A 672 -29.81 0.18 3.79
CA HIS A 672 -30.67 -0.15 4.94
C HIS A 672 -30.45 -1.61 5.40
N ILE A 673 -30.55 -2.57 4.49
CA ILE A 673 -30.36 -4.01 4.78
C ILE A 673 -28.99 -4.26 5.42
N ASP A 674 -27.95 -3.72 4.81
CA ASP A 674 -26.57 -3.93 5.26
C ASP A 674 -26.29 -3.25 6.61
N SER A 675 -26.85 -2.05 6.86
CA SER A 675 -26.71 -1.36 8.14
C SER A 675 -27.44 -2.10 9.27
N GLU A 676 -28.67 -2.58 9.04
CA GLU A 676 -29.41 -3.38 10.03
C GLU A 676 -28.65 -4.67 10.36
N SER A 677 -28.17 -5.40 9.35
CA SER A 677 -27.35 -6.59 9.55
C SER A 677 -26.06 -6.28 10.34
N LEU A 678 -25.38 -5.16 10.05
CA LEU A 678 -24.20 -4.72 10.80
C LEU A 678 -24.50 -4.49 12.28
N TYR A 679 -25.58 -3.77 12.60
CA TYR A 679 -25.96 -3.52 13.99
C TYR A 679 -26.36 -4.81 14.72
N GLU A 680 -27.13 -5.68 14.05
CA GLU A 680 -27.51 -6.96 14.64
C GLU A 680 -26.30 -7.83 14.99
N LEU A 681 -25.32 -7.91 14.09
CA LEU A 681 -24.07 -8.62 14.34
C LEU A 681 -23.30 -8.02 15.51
N LEU A 682 -23.18 -6.69 15.58
CA LEU A 682 -22.51 -6.01 16.69
C LEU A 682 -23.17 -6.31 18.01
N GLU A 683 -24.50 -6.20 18.09
CA GLU A 683 -25.26 -6.35 19.32
C GLU A 683 -25.38 -7.80 19.80
N LYS A 684 -25.59 -8.75 18.87
CA LYS A 684 -25.94 -10.14 19.20
C LYS A 684 -24.73 -11.08 19.23
N GLU A 685 -23.66 -10.76 18.50
CA GLU A 685 -22.50 -11.65 18.35
C GLU A 685 -21.17 -10.96 18.69
N VAL A 686 -20.76 -9.92 17.97
CA VAL A 686 -19.40 -9.35 18.04
C VAL A 686 -19.09 -8.83 19.44
N VAL A 687 -19.95 -7.97 20.01
CA VAL A 687 -19.73 -7.38 21.33
C VAL A 687 -19.90 -8.42 22.43
N PRO A 688 -20.97 -9.24 22.44
CA PRO A 688 -21.09 -10.32 23.42
C PRO A 688 -19.92 -11.30 23.41
N ASP A 689 -19.50 -11.79 22.24
CA ASP A 689 -18.42 -12.77 22.14
C ASP A 689 -17.10 -12.22 22.69
N PHE A 690 -16.82 -10.92 22.54
CA PHE A 690 -15.59 -10.28 23.02
C PHE A 690 -15.56 -10.13 24.54
N PHE A 691 -16.71 -9.88 25.19
CA PHE A 691 -16.78 -9.61 26.63
C PHE A 691 -17.24 -10.81 27.47
N ASP A 692 -17.75 -11.88 26.85
CA ASP A 692 -18.14 -13.11 27.55
C ASP A 692 -16.89 -13.97 27.81
N CYS A 693 -16.21 -13.64 28.91
CA CYS A 693 -14.98 -14.30 29.35
C CYS A 693 -15.28 -15.45 30.33
N ASP A 694 -14.46 -16.49 30.27
CA ASP A 694 -14.42 -17.54 31.28
C ASP A 694 -13.77 -17.07 32.59
N ALA A 695 -13.66 -17.97 33.59
CA ALA A 695 -13.07 -17.66 34.89
C ALA A 695 -11.60 -17.21 34.83
N SER A 696 -10.89 -17.48 33.73
CA SER A 696 -9.50 -17.02 33.47
C SER A 696 -9.43 -15.68 32.76
N GLY A 697 -10.55 -15.06 32.41
CA GLY A 697 -10.62 -13.80 31.69
C GLY A 697 -10.36 -13.94 30.19
N VAL A 698 -10.56 -15.13 29.61
CA VAL A 698 -10.39 -15.41 28.19
C VAL A 698 -11.76 -15.55 27.52
N PRO A 699 -12.08 -14.77 26.46
CA PRO A 699 -13.35 -14.87 25.73
C PRO A 699 -13.31 -16.05 24.75
N GLN A 700 -13.72 -17.23 25.19
CA GLN A 700 -13.52 -18.49 24.47
C GLN A 700 -14.18 -18.51 23.06
N ARG A 701 -15.41 -17.97 22.92
CA ARG A 701 -16.10 -17.91 21.61
C ARG A 701 -15.37 -16.98 20.65
N TRP A 702 -14.92 -15.83 21.15
CA TRP A 702 -14.08 -14.90 20.40
C TRP A 702 -12.79 -15.54 19.93
N MET A 703 -12.07 -16.18 20.86
CA MET A 703 -10.78 -16.79 20.57
C MET A 703 -10.88 -17.95 19.59
N LYS A 704 -11.93 -18.74 19.62
CA LYS A 704 -12.20 -19.77 18.62
C LYS A 704 -12.28 -19.18 17.21
N ARG A 705 -12.99 -18.06 17.03
CA ARG A 705 -13.11 -17.34 15.75
C ARG A 705 -11.79 -16.69 15.34
N SER A 706 -11.07 -16.09 16.27
CA SER A 706 -9.76 -15.48 16.07
C SER A 706 -8.71 -16.50 15.59
N ILE A 707 -8.63 -17.65 16.25
CA ILE A 707 -7.76 -18.76 15.87
C ILE A 707 -8.12 -19.25 14.46
N ARG A 708 -9.41 -19.47 14.17
CA ARG A 708 -9.86 -19.90 12.84
C ARG A 708 -9.53 -18.86 11.76
N SER A 709 -9.70 -17.57 12.06
CA SER A 709 -9.30 -16.46 11.17
C SER A 709 -7.80 -16.52 10.86
N ALA A 710 -6.96 -16.67 11.88
CA ALA A 710 -5.51 -16.76 11.73
C ALA A 710 -5.04 -18.05 11.05
N ALA A 711 -5.75 -19.17 11.19
CA ALA A 711 -5.42 -20.42 10.54
C ALA A 711 -5.75 -20.42 9.03
N THR A 712 -6.81 -19.71 8.61
CA THR A 712 -7.35 -19.86 7.24
C THR A 712 -6.97 -18.74 6.29
N VAL A 713 -6.80 -17.51 6.78
CA VAL A 713 -6.61 -16.34 5.91
C VAL A 713 -5.15 -16.18 5.45
N PRO A 714 -4.13 -16.12 6.35
CA PRO A 714 -2.74 -15.86 5.95
C PRO A 714 -2.16 -16.94 5.04
N SER A 715 -2.56 -18.20 5.24
CA SER A 715 -2.19 -19.34 4.41
C SER A 715 -2.54 -19.11 2.95
N ARG A 716 -3.76 -18.68 2.68
CA ARG A 716 -4.30 -18.58 1.32
C ARG A 716 -4.09 -17.20 0.68
N PHE A 717 -4.19 -16.11 1.46
CA PHE A 717 -4.22 -14.75 0.94
C PHE A 717 -2.89 -14.01 1.13
N ASN A 718 -1.79 -14.68 0.80
CA ASN A 718 -0.45 -14.10 0.76
C ASN A 718 0.05 -13.90 -0.68
N THR A 719 1.00 -12.97 -0.87
CA THR A 719 1.52 -12.66 -2.20
C THR A 719 2.57 -13.66 -2.70
N HIS A 720 3.15 -14.50 -1.86
CA HIS A 720 3.99 -15.61 -2.33
C HIS A 720 3.15 -16.59 -3.15
N ARG A 721 2.01 -17.06 -2.62
CA ARG A 721 1.03 -17.87 -3.35
C ARG A 721 0.57 -17.15 -4.62
N MET A 722 0.22 -15.85 -4.53
CA MET A 722 -0.25 -15.08 -5.68
C MET A 722 0.80 -15.03 -6.81
N VAL A 723 2.07 -14.78 -6.49
CA VAL A 723 3.16 -14.74 -7.49
C VAL A 723 3.41 -16.13 -8.09
N ALA A 724 3.34 -17.20 -7.28
CA ALA A 724 3.41 -18.59 -7.78
C ALA A 724 2.26 -18.89 -8.75
N GLU A 725 1.03 -18.47 -8.44
CA GLU A 725 -0.11 -18.62 -9.37
C GLU A 725 0.07 -17.81 -10.67
N TYR A 726 0.65 -16.61 -10.61
CA TYR A 726 0.98 -15.86 -11.84
C TYR A 726 2.02 -16.61 -12.68
N LEU A 727 3.00 -17.26 -12.05
CA LEU A 727 3.96 -18.09 -12.78
C LEU A 727 3.26 -19.22 -13.53
N GLU A 728 2.40 -19.97 -12.84
CA GLU A 728 1.72 -21.13 -13.42
C GLU A 728 0.65 -20.76 -14.46
N LYS A 729 -0.17 -19.74 -14.15
CA LYS A 729 -1.36 -19.41 -14.96
C LYS A 729 -1.11 -18.39 -16.08
N ALA A 730 -0.01 -17.62 -15.99
CA ALA A 730 0.20 -16.51 -16.91
C ALA A 730 1.64 -16.40 -17.43
N TYR A 731 2.68 -16.39 -16.56
CA TYR A 731 4.05 -16.06 -17.02
C TYR A 731 4.70 -17.20 -17.80
N VAL A 732 4.61 -18.45 -17.30
CA VAL A 732 5.13 -19.60 -18.01
C VAL A 732 4.32 -19.91 -19.27
N PRO A 733 2.97 -19.91 -19.25
CA PRO A 733 2.18 -20.03 -20.48
C PRO A 733 2.46 -18.95 -21.53
N ALA A 734 2.71 -17.69 -21.11
CA ALA A 734 3.12 -16.62 -22.03
C ALA A 734 4.47 -16.92 -22.68
N LEU A 735 5.45 -17.38 -21.91
CA LEU A 735 6.77 -17.76 -22.41
C LEU A 735 6.69 -18.96 -23.38
N GLU A 736 5.87 -19.98 -23.07
CA GLU A 736 5.67 -21.15 -23.95
C GLU A 736 4.98 -20.76 -25.26
N SER A 737 3.99 -19.87 -25.20
CA SER A 737 3.29 -19.36 -26.38
C SER A 737 4.23 -18.65 -27.35
N LEU A 738 5.34 -18.07 -26.86
CA LEU A 738 6.38 -17.46 -27.71
C LEU A 738 7.27 -18.49 -28.42
N LYS A 739 7.47 -19.67 -27.83
CA LYS A 739 8.30 -20.75 -28.43
C LYS A 739 7.58 -21.45 -29.58
N LEU A 740 6.24 -21.42 -29.57
CA LEU A 740 5.37 -22.04 -30.58
C LEU A 740 5.14 -21.15 -31.79
N LYS A 741 5.46 -19.86 -31.74
CA LYS A 741 5.27 -18.84 -32.79
C LYS A 741 6.59 -18.32 -33.34
#